data_03dca47f4ac6c23c77edcc19cd1c6df4
#
_entry.id   03dca47f4ac6c23c77edcc19cd1c6df4
#
_cell.length_a   1.000
_cell.length_b   1.000
_cell.length_c   1.000
_cell.angle_alpha   90.00
_cell.angle_beta   90.00
_cell.angle_gamma   90.00
#
_symmetry.space_group_name_H-M   'P 1'
#
loop_
_entity.id
_entity.type
_entity.pdbx_description
1 polymer ?
#
loop_
_entity_poly.entity_id
_entity_poly.type
_entity_poly.pdbx_seq_one_letter_code
_entity_poly.pdbx_strand_id
1 'polypeptide(L)'
;MYCLNAYQYQPPSSSSTLPLCNFLSLSLSLSLSLSMAVNSSLSLLPSTLSPKLSNSSSIPNSTHFQPKTRIPLFRHFQMTNGVFLTPVSVVSTSASAVVGVGDDLPLDYGDVFPQADPSERRRAGVVLHPTSFRGPHGIGDFGEEAFRFIDWLHEAGCSLWQVLPLVPPGRKANEEGSPYSGQDANCGNTLLISLEELVNDGLLTKEELPKPVDSDRVNYSTVADLKDPLIAKAAERLIRSEGELKSQLEDFRNDPDISSWLEDAAYFAAIDSSLNAFSWYEWPEPLKNRHLAALEDIYQSKQHFINIFIAKQFLFQRQWQKVRKYAQMKRISIMGDMPIYVGYHSADVWANKKHFLLNRNGFPLEVSGVPPDAFSETGQLWDSPLYDWKAMEKEGFSWWIRRMRRAQNIYDEFRIDHFRGLAGFWAVPSEAKVAMVGRWKAGPGKSFFDAIFRAAGKINIIAEDLLKLWESVQTKKLYHGIGAGGPDLKPYNYNLYGVITEDVIQLRKSIGAPGMAVLQFAFGSDAANPHLPHNHEPNQVVYTGTHDNDTIRGWWDVLKQEEKSNVLKYLSIAEEDDISWALAKAALSSVARTAIIPMQDILRLGSSARMNIPATQFGNWGWRIPSSRSFDSLETEAMQLREMLSMYGRL
;
A
#
# COMPACT_ATOMS: atom_id res chain seq x y z
N MET A 1 -26.18 30.20 23.24
CA MET A 1 -25.37 30.75 24.35
C MET A 1 -24.12 29.87 24.48
N TYR A 2 -23.13 30.12 23.64
CA TYR A 2 -21.78 29.54 23.78
C TYR A 2 -20.79 30.56 23.23
N CYS A 3 -19.79 30.88 24.04
CA CYS A 3 -18.81 31.94 23.81
C CYS A 3 -17.86 31.61 22.66
N LEU A 4 -17.82 32.52 21.71
CA LEU A 4 -16.77 32.68 20.72
C LEU A 4 -15.55 33.33 21.37
N ASN A 5 -14.40 32.67 21.37
CA ASN A 5 -13.11 33.33 21.56
C ASN A 5 -12.48 33.58 20.20
N ALA A 6 -12.58 34.85 19.77
CA ALA A 6 -11.88 35.36 18.62
C ALA A 6 -10.46 35.79 19.05
N TYR A 7 -9.43 35.19 18.46
CA TYR A 7 -8.07 35.77 18.48
C TYR A 7 -7.95 36.73 17.31
N GLN A 8 -7.89 38.00 17.62
CA GLN A 8 -7.53 39.08 16.70
C GLN A 8 -6.01 39.12 16.49
N TYR A 9 -5.61 39.04 15.24
CA TYR A 9 -4.24 39.31 14.80
C TYR A 9 -4.17 40.77 14.37
N GLN A 10 -3.29 41.57 15.01
CA GLN A 10 -2.89 42.92 14.54
C GLN A 10 -1.50 42.85 13.92
N PRO A 11 -1.25 43.55 12.80
CA PRO A 11 0.06 43.63 12.18
C PRO A 11 0.97 44.66 12.87
N PRO A 12 2.30 44.51 12.88
CA PRO A 12 3.21 45.46 13.50
C PRO A 12 3.54 46.63 12.57
N SER A 13 3.43 47.86 13.11
CA SER A 13 3.94 49.08 12.54
C SER A 13 5.42 49.27 12.89
N SER A 14 6.15 49.83 11.94
CA SER A 14 7.57 50.17 11.93
C SER A 14 7.96 51.24 12.98
N SER A 15 9.10 51.10 13.65
CA SER A 15 10.28 51.97 13.62
C SER A 15 11.08 51.96 14.92
N SER A 16 12.40 51.80 14.75
CA SER A 16 13.54 52.46 15.41
C SER A 16 14.00 52.06 16.81
N THR A 17 15.31 51.73 16.83
CA THR A 17 16.38 52.00 17.83
C THR A 17 16.55 51.07 19.03
N LEU A 18 17.73 50.42 18.99
CA LEU A 18 18.46 49.80 20.12
C LEU A 18 18.82 50.82 21.23
N PRO A 19 19.08 50.41 22.51
CA PRO A 19 20.35 49.75 22.80
C PRO A 19 20.33 48.62 23.88
N LEU A 20 21.46 47.97 23.94
CA LEU A 20 21.97 46.94 24.86
C LEU A 20 21.62 47.12 26.34
N CYS A 21 21.35 46.00 27.05
CA CYS A 21 21.98 45.70 28.34
C CYS A 21 21.81 44.22 28.73
N ASN A 22 22.91 43.63 29.16
CA ASN A 22 23.08 42.32 29.78
C ASN A 22 22.25 42.15 31.07
N PHE A 23 21.90 40.90 31.42
CA PHE A 23 22.21 40.28 32.71
C PHE A 23 21.69 38.84 32.82
N LEU A 24 22.61 37.89 32.98
CA LEU A 24 22.78 36.82 33.97
C LEU A 24 21.57 35.88 34.29
N SER A 25 21.84 34.64 33.97
CA SER A 25 21.62 33.35 34.66
C SER A 25 20.91 33.36 36.02
N LEU A 26 20.01 32.37 36.17
CA LEU A 26 19.91 31.56 37.39
C LEU A 26 19.14 30.25 37.11
N SER A 27 19.88 29.18 37.29
CA SER A 27 19.41 27.80 37.39
C SER A 27 18.76 27.59 38.77
N LEU A 28 17.69 26.81 38.83
CA LEU A 28 17.29 26.14 40.06
C LEU A 28 16.63 24.78 39.73
N SER A 29 17.40 23.75 40.02
CA SER A 29 16.98 22.37 40.19
C SER A 29 16.22 22.21 41.52
N LEU A 30 15.15 21.44 41.50
CA LEU A 30 14.60 20.86 42.72
C LEU A 30 14.17 19.40 42.44
N SER A 31 15.03 18.52 42.89
CA SER A 31 14.75 17.11 43.14
C SER A 31 14.03 16.97 44.48
N LEU A 32 13.00 16.15 44.53
CA LEU A 32 12.48 15.62 45.79
C LEU A 32 12.15 14.15 45.61
N SER A 33 13.06 13.35 46.15
CA SER A 33 12.88 11.95 46.48
C SER A 33 12.13 11.83 47.81
N LEU A 34 11.20 10.88 47.88
CA LEU A 34 10.77 10.31 49.16
C LEU A 34 10.60 8.79 49.00
N SER A 35 11.51 8.10 49.62
CA SER A 35 11.47 6.69 49.97
C SER A 35 10.87 6.52 51.38
N MET A 36 10.09 5.46 51.61
CA MET A 36 9.91 4.70 52.86
C MET A 36 9.16 3.44 52.48
N ALA A 37 9.63 2.26 52.51
CA ALA A 37 10.24 1.31 53.43
C ALA A 37 9.32 0.82 54.55
N VAL A 38 9.40 -0.51 54.76
CA VAL A 38 9.15 -1.31 55.97
C VAL A 38 7.72 -1.92 56.02
N ASN A 39 7.52 -3.20 56.27
CA ASN A 39 8.17 -4.42 56.75
C ASN A 39 7.19 -5.61 56.58
N SER A 40 7.67 -6.74 56.15
CA SER A 40 7.84 -8.06 56.82
C SER A 40 6.75 -8.60 57.74
N SER A 41 6.31 -9.81 57.45
CA SER A 41 6.29 -11.04 58.30
C SER A 41 5.57 -12.16 57.55
N LEU A 42 6.23 -13.22 57.18
CA LEU A 42 6.43 -14.55 57.79
C LEU A 42 5.19 -15.16 58.43
N SER A 43 4.73 -16.28 57.87
CA SER A 43 4.71 -17.58 58.54
C SER A 43 3.98 -18.68 57.74
N LEU A 44 4.72 -19.72 57.41
CA LEU A 44 4.48 -21.13 57.73
C LEU A 44 3.43 -21.94 56.99
N LEU A 45 3.97 -22.89 56.22
CA LEU A 45 3.39 -24.20 55.87
C LEU A 45 2.93 -25.01 57.10
N PRO A 46 2.13 -26.10 56.96
CA PRO A 46 2.58 -27.35 56.41
C PRO A 46 1.55 -28.20 55.63
N SER A 47 2.05 -28.89 54.62
CA SER A 47 2.18 -30.35 54.43
C SER A 47 0.94 -31.26 54.56
N THR A 48 0.94 -32.17 53.60
CA THR A 48 0.56 -33.60 53.58
C THR A 48 -0.85 -33.93 53.13
N LEU A 49 -1.04 -34.69 52.08
CA LEU A 49 -1.18 -36.15 52.01
C LEU A 49 -1.73 -36.56 50.63
N SER A 50 -0.99 -37.38 49.94
CA SER A 50 -1.55 -38.35 48.99
C SER A 50 -2.09 -39.57 49.75
N PRO A 51 -2.97 -40.35 49.20
CA PRO A 51 -2.57 -41.69 48.75
C PRO A 51 -3.30 -42.21 47.50
N LYS A 52 -2.48 -42.86 46.68
CA LYS A 52 -2.46 -44.29 46.27
C LYS A 52 -3.74 -44.92 45.68
N LEU A 53 -3.56 -45.34 44.41
CA LEU A 53 -3.66 -46.67 43.82
C LEU A 53 -4.96 -47.50 43.95
N SER A 54 -5.49 -47.91 42.79
CA SER A 54 -5.65 -49.34 42.52
C SER A 54 -5.93 -49.62 41.06
N ASN A 55 -5.15 -50.51 40.53
CA ASN A 55 -5.16 -51.38 39.39
C ASN A 55 -6.50 -52.03 38.97
N SER A 56 -6.68 -52.27 37.70
CA SER A 56 -6.72 -53.62 37.07
C SER A 56 -7.15 -53.49 35.61
N SER A 57 -6.27 -53.82 34.66
CA SER A 57 -6.23 -55.05 33.88
C SER A 57 -7.40 -55.28 32.94
N SER A 58 -7.19 -55.27 31.64
CA SER A 58 -6.95 -56.44 30.78
C SER A 58 -6.99 -56.08 29.31
N ILE A 59 -5.95 -56.55 28.61
CA ILE A 59 -5.89 -56.69 27.12
C ILE A 59 -6.57 -58.02 26.74
N PRO A 60 -7.15 -58.15 25.55
CA PRO A 60 -6.57 -59.11 24.64
C PRO A 60 -6.52 -58.67 23.14
N ASN A 61 -5.38 -58.90 22.58
CA ASN A 61 -4.94 -59.46 21.29
C ASN A 61 -5.84 -59.33 20.04
N SER A 62 -5.19 -58.75 19.02
CA SER A 62 -4.93 -59.24 17.65
C SER A 62 -6.02 -59.83 16.81
N THR A 63 -6.20 -59.28 15.63
CA THR A 63 -6.23 -60.05 14.39
C THR A 63 -5.82 -59.21 13.18
N HIS A 64 -4.93 -59.80 12.40
CA HIS A 64 -4.47 -59.43 11.06
C HIS A 64 -5.60 -59.25 10.09
N PHE A 65 -5.51 -58.24 9.20
CA PHE A 65 -6.02 -58.39 7.84
C PHE A 65 -5.12 -57.64 6.84
N GLN A 66 -4.64 -58.40 5.86
CA GLN A 66 -3.91 -57.98 4.66
C GLN A 66 -4.86 -57.44 3.57
N PRO A 67 -4.31 -56.71 2.57
CA PRO A 67 -5.08 -55.97 1.60
C PRO A 67 -5.57 -56.84 0.43
N LYS A 68 -6.76 -56.53 -0.09
CA LYS A 68 -7.21 -57.02 -1.38
C LYS A 68 -7.49 -55.88 -2.33
N THR A 69 -6.63 -55.79 -3.33
CA THR A 69 -6.82 -55.17 -4.63
C THR A 69 -8.10 -55.65 -5.32
N ARG A 70 -8.87 -54.75 -5.89
CA ARG A 70 -9.61 -54.98 -7.13
C ARG A 70 -10.02 -53.68 -7.79
N ILE A 71 -9.49 -53.48 -8.99
CA ILE A 71 -9.92 -52.54 -10.03
C ILE A 71 -11.13 -53.14 -10.73
N PRO A 72 -12.14 -52.38 -11.13
CA PRO A 72 -13.01 -52.81 -12.23
C PRO A 72 -12.80 -51.96 -13.49
N LEU A 73 -12.72 -52.70 -14.57
CA LEU A 73 -12.62 -52.32 -15.96
C LEU A 73 -13.81 -51.47 -16.48
N PHE A 74 -13.45 -50.72 -17.48
CA PHE A 74 -14.24 -50.11 -18.54
C PHE A 74 -15.57 -50.78 -18.90
N ARG A 75 -16.62 -49.97 -19.14
CA ARG A 75 -17.72 -50.27 -20.05
C ARG A 75 -17.82 -49.20 -21.14
N HIS A 76 -17.73 -49.66 -22.37
CA HIS A 76 -18.07 -49.01 -23.62
C HIS A 76 -19.44 -48.33 -23.56
N PHE A 77 -19.55 -47.14 -24.14
CA PHE A 77 -20.78 -46.66 -24.76
C PHE A 77 -20.50 -46.21 -26.19
N GLN A 78 -21.34 -46.73 -27.10
CA GLN A 78 -21.28 -46.52 -28.54
C GLN A 78 -21.81 -45.16 -28.95
N MET A 79 -21.25 -44.68 -30.05
CA MET A 79 -21.61 -43.47 -30.79
C MET A 79 -23.03 -43.50 -31.37
N THR A 80 -23.64 -42.32 -31.48
CA THR A 80 -24.42 -41.91 -32.65
C THR A 80 -24.26 -40.40 -32.94
N ASN A 81 -23.71 -40.14 -34.13
CA ASN A 81 -23.95 -39.07 -35.12
C ASN A 81 -23.86 -37.58 -34.72
N GLY A 82 -22.76 -36.93 -35.07
CA GLY A 82 -22.79 -36.10 -36.30
C GLY A 82 -22.77 -34.61 -36.04
N VAL A 83 -21.57 -33.96 -35.92
CA VAL A 83 -21.37 -32.58 -36.37
C VAL A 83 -19.92 -32.45 -36.86
N PHE A 84 -19.77 -31.84 -38.02
CA PHE A 84 -18.51 -31.54 -38.71
C PHE A 84 -17.54 -30.70 -37.85
N LEU A 85 -16.33 -31.20 -37.70
CA LEU A 85 -15.18 -30.43 -37.20
C LEU A 85 -14.15 -30.28 -38.33
N THR A 86 -13.79 -29.07 -38.63
CA THR A 86 -12.66 -28.69 -39.50
C THR A 86 -11.34 -29.18 -38.90
N PRO A 87 -10.37 -29.62 -39.71
CA PRO A 87 -9.12 -30.18 -39.20
C PRO A 87 -8.20 -29.07 -38.70
N VAL A 88 -7.82 -29.13 -37.43
CA VAL A 88 -6.69 -28.41 -36.88
C VAL A 88 -5.41 -29.13 -37.31
N SER A 89 -4.57 -28.45 -38.06
CA SER A 89 -3.27 -28.96 -38.48
C SER A 89 -2.37 -29.20 -37.27
N VAL A 90 -2.14 -30.45 -36.96
CA VAL A 90 -1.09 -30.87 -36.03
C VAL A 90 0.24 -30.74 -36.75
N VAL A 91 1.04 -29.76 -36.36
CA VAL A 91 2.45 -29.69 -36.77
C VAL A 91 3.19 -30.75 -35.96
N SER A 92 3.50 -31.85 -36.60
CA SER A 92 4.41 -32.85 -36.05
C SER A 92 5.83 -32.33 -36.11
N THR A 93 6.39 -31.87 -34.99
CA THR A 93 7.81 -31.76 -34.83
C THR A 93 8.39 -33.14 -34.57
N SER A 94 9.08 -33.70 -35.56
CA SER A 94 9.85 -34.91 -35.43
C SER A 94 11.00 -34.70 -34.45
N ALA A 95 10.86 -35.20 -33.23
CA ALA A 95 11.99 -35.38 -32.32
C ALA A 95 12.86 -36.52 -32.86
N SER A 96 14.05 -36.22 -33.31
CA SER A 96 15.09 -37.20 -33.62
C SER A 96 15.55 -37.81 -32.30
N ALA A 97 15.16 -39.06 -32.06
CA ALA A 97 15.68 -39.82 -30.93
C ALA A 97 17.16 -40.12 -31.17
N VAL A 98 18.04 -39.44 -30.46
CA VAL A 98 19.44 -39.85 -30.32
C VAL A 98 19.45 -40.97 -29.28
N VAL A 99 19.59 -42.21 -29.76
CA VAL A 99 19.86 -43.36 -28.91
C VAL A 99 21.32 -43.30 -28.48
N GLY A 100 21.57 -42.70 -27.32
CA GLY A 100 22.85 -42.77 -26.60
C GLY A 100 22.80 -43.94 -25.63
N VAL A 101 23.79 -44.80 -25.71
CA VAL A 101 23.97 -45.98 -24.86
C VAL A 101 24.18 -45.53 -23.41
N GLY A 102 23.27 -45.92 -22.53
CA GLY A 102 23.48 -46.21 -21.13
C GLY A 102 23.95 -45.05 -20.26
N ASP A 103 22.97 -44.22 -19.87
CA ASP A 103 22.88 -43.63 -18.54
C ASP A 103 21.40 -43.28 -18.35
N ASP A 104 20.75 -43.92 -17.38
CA ASP A 104 19.41 -43.56 -16.93
C ASP A 104 19.47 -42.21 -16.21
N LEU A 105 19.70 -41.13 -16.96
CA LEU A 105 19.48 -39.78 -16.44
C LEU A 105 17.96 -39.63 -16.22
N PRO A 106 17.53 -39.14 -15.05
CA PRO A 106 16.13 -38.82 -14.82
C PRO A 106 15.65 -37.89 -15.94
N LEU A 107 14.52 -38.24 -16.58
CA LEU A 107 13.82 -37.37 -17.49
C LEU A 107 13.78 -35.96 -16.86
N ASP A 108 14.19 -34.94 -17.62
CA ASP A 108 14.04 -33.58 -17.15
C ASP A 108 12.54 -33.32 -16.96
N TYR A 109 12.15 -33.22 -15.70
CA TYR A 109 10.74 -33.01 -15.34
C TYR A 109 10.15 -31.78 -16.03
N GLY A 110 10.97 -30.80 -16.43
CA GLY A 110 10.55 -29.65 -17.21
C GLY A 110 9.95 -29.98 -18.57
N ASP A 111 10.34 -31.12 -19.18
CA ASP A 111 9.85 -31.55 -20.50
C ASP A 111 8.55 -32.37 -20.41
N VAL A 112 8.23 -32.89 -19.23
CA VAL A 112 7.09 -33.79 -19.01
C VAL A 112 5.87 -33.10 -18.43
N PHE A 113 6.07 -32.01 -17.66
CA PHE A 113 4.98 -31.25 -17.09
C PHE A 113 4.65 -30.03 -17.95
N PRO A 114 3.35 -29.71 -18.12
CA PRO A 114 2.97 -28.46 -18.76
C PRO A 114 3.67 -27.30 -18.06
N GLN A 115 4.38 -26.45 -18.82
CA GLN A 115 4.94 -25.22 -18.27
C GLN A 115 3.80 -24.43 -17.65
N ALA A 116 3.98 -24.00 -16.40
CA ALA A 116 2.99 -23.16 -15.75
C ALA A 116 2.75 -21.89 -16.59
N ASP A 117 1.50 -21.46 -16.65
CA ASP A 117 1.14 -20.18 -17.27
C ASP A 117 2.13 -19.11 -16.75
N PRO A 118 2.72 -18.28 -17.62
CA PRO A 118 3.60 -17.20 -17.17
C PRO A 118 3.02 -16.34 -16.04
N SER A 119 1.68 -16.22 -15.98
CA SER A 119 0.97 -15.53 -14.88
C SER A 119 1.02 -16.30 -13.56
N GLU A 120 1.31 -17.60 -13.57
CA GLU A 120 1.42 -18.47 -12.38
C GLU A 120 2.87 -18.68 -11.94
N ARG A 121 3.84 -18.19 -12.72
CA ARG A 121 5.26 -18.33 -12.41
C ARG A 121 5.59 -17.63 -11.08
N ARG A 122 6.41 -18.30 -10.27
CA ARG A 122 6.97 -17.67 -9.06
C ARG A 122 7.86 -16.49 -9.48
N ARG A 123 7.77 -15.40 -8.75
CA ARG A 123 8.49 -14.15 -9.06
C ARG A 123 8.89 -13.41 -7.79
N ALA A 124 9.80 -12.46 -7.94
CA ALA A 124 10.18 -11.57 -6.86
C ALA A 124 10.23 -10.11 -7.33
N GLY A 125 10.09 -9.22 -6.37
CA GLY A 125 10.13 -7.78 -6.61
C GLY A 125 10.67 -7.00 -5.42
N VAL A 126 10.85 -5.71 -5.65
CA VAL A 126 11.31 -4.76 -4.66
C VAL A 126 10.27 -3.65 -4.50
N VAL A 127 9.94 -3.27 -3.26
CA VAL A 127 9.17 -2.06 -2.99
C VAL A 127 10.14 -0.89 -2.78
N LEU A 128 9.99 0.12 -3.64
CA LEU A 128 10.73 1.38 -3.58
C LEU A 128 9.91 2.47 -4.26
N HIS A 129 9.48 3.48 -3.49
CA HIS A 129 8.74 4.60 -4.06
C HIS A 129 9.67 5.56 -4.81
N PRO A 130 9.26 6.13 -5.96
CA PRO A 130 10.14 7.01 -6.74
C PRO A 130 10.72 8.19 -5.97
N THR A 131 9.99 8.75 -4.98
CA THR A 131 10.50 9.84 -4.12
C THR A 131 11.78 9.47 -3.38
N SER A 132 12.05 8.18 -3.19
CA SER A 132 13.23 7.67 -2.49
C SER A 132 14.49 7.58 -3.35
N PHE A 133 14.41 7.83 -4.65
CA PHE A 133 15.60 7.90 -5.51
C PHE A 133 16.47 9.12 -5.20
N ARG A 134 17.73 9.06 -5.60
CA ARG A 134 18.70 10.18 -5.42
C ARG A 134 18.61 11.21 -6.56
N GLY A 135 17.40 11.69 -6.89
CA GLY A 135 17.23 12.77 -7.85
C GLY A 135 17.94 14.06 -7.42
N PRO A 136 18.34 14.92 -8.37
CA PRO A 136 19.19 16.09 -8.12
C PRO A 136 18.50 17.22 -7.37
N HIS A 137 17.17 17.21 -7.25
CA HIS A 137 16.39 18.33 -6.72
C HIS A 137 15.74 18.02 -5.35
N GLY A 138 16.42 17.27 -4.48
CA GLY A 138 15.98 16.97 -3.12
C GLY A 138 14.88 15.91 -3.00
N ILE A 139 14.46 15.33 -4.13
CA ILE A 139 13.47 14.24 -4.25
C ILE A 139 13.85 13.34 -5.42
N GLY A 140 13.46 12.08 -5.38
CA GLY A 140 13.51 11.21 -6.55
C GLY A 140 12.36 11.51 -7.50
N ASP A 141 12.58 11.28 -8.79
CA ASP A 141 11.61 11.55 -9.85
C ASP A 141 11.74 10.56 -11.03
N PHE A 142 11.03 10.80 -12.13
CA PHE A 142 11.01 9.95 -13.32
C PHE A 142 12.19 10.20 -14.27
N GLY A 143 13.30 10.71 -13.75
CA GLY A 143 14.55 10.91 -14.47
C GLY A 143 15.45 9.68 -14.46
N GLU A 144 16.75 9.91 -14.65
CA GLU A 144 17.78 8.88 -14.86
C GLU A 144 17.78 7.78 -13.79
N GLU A 145 17.60 8.15 -12.49
CA GLU A 145 17.63 7.18 -11.40
C GLU A 145 16.48 6.14 -11.45
N ALA A 146 15.34 6.50 -12.02
CA ALA A 146 14.25 5.54 -12.23
C ALA A 146 14.64 4.47 -13.26
N PHE A 147 15.35 4.85 -14.32
CA PHE A 147 15.85 3.90 -15.34
C PHE A 147 16.99 3.04 -14.79
N ARG A 148 17.92 3.61 -14.05
CA ARG A 148 18.99 2.86 -13.35
C ARG A 148 18.42 1.83 -12.37
N PHE A 149 17.37 2.18 -11.64
CA PHE A 149 16.72 1.23 -10.75
C PHE A 149 16.08 0.06 -11.52
N ILE A 150 15.46 0.33 -12.66
CA ILE A 150 14.89 -0.72 -13.51
C ILE A 150 16.01 -1.64 -14.06
N ASP A 151 17.16 -1.08 -14.47
CA ASP A 151 18.31 -1.86 -14.87
C ASP A 151 18.83 -2.72 -13.73
N TRP A 152 18.98 -2.15 -12.53
CA TRP A 152 19.38 -2.89 -11.34
C TRP A 152 18.41 -4.04 -11.00
N LEU A 153 17.08 -3.81 -11.08
CA LEU A 153 16.07 -4.86 -10.89
C LEU A 153 16.24 -6.01 -11.90
N HIS A 154 16.50 -5.66 -13.15
CA HIS A 154 16.74 -6.63 -14.22
C HIS A 154 17.99 -7.46 -13.94
N GLU A 155 19.08 -6.83 -13.55
CA GLU A 155 20.33 -7.48 -13.17
C GLU A 155 20.17 -8.38 -11.94
N ALA A 156 19.42 -7.92 -10.95
CA ALA A 156 19.04 -8.72 -9.77
C ALA A 156 18.10 -9.89 -10.09
N GLY A 157 17.54 -9.97 -11.32
CA GLY A 157 16.59 -11.01 -11.72
C GLY A 157 15.17 -10.79 -11.20
N CYS A 158 14.88 -9.62 -10.65
CA CYS A 158 13.53 -9.23 -10.23
C CYS A 158 12.65 -8.95 -11.45
N SER A 159 11.37 -9.31 -11.36
CA SER A 159 10.39 -9.06 -12.41
C SER A 159 9.25 -8.15 -11.95
N LEU A 160 9.37 -7.57 -10.75
CA LEU A 160 8.34 -6.73 -10.16
C LEU A 160 8.94 -5.53 -9.42
N TRP A 161 8.40 -4.36 -9.69
CA TRP A 161 8.63 -3.12 -8.95
C TRP A 161 7.33 -2.68 -8.29
N GLN A 162 7.30 -2.63 -6.96
CA GLN A 162 6.16 -2.07 -6.23
C GLN A 162 6.41 -0.60 -5.90
N VAL A 163 5.43 0.24 -6.22
CA VAL A 163 5.39 1.67 -5.84
C VAL A 163 4.22 1.93 -4.91
N LEU A 164 4.33 2.97 -4.07
CA LEU A 164 3.21 3.51 -3.30
C LEU A 164 2.33 4.38 -4.21
N PRO A 165 1.16 4.89 -3.74
CA PRO A 165 0.29 5.70 -4.59
C PRO A 165 1.04 6.88 -5.22
N LEU A 166 0.95 7.03 -6.55
CA LEU A 166 1.62 8.10 -7.31
C LEU A 166 0.80 9.40 -7.36
N VAL A 167 -0.09 9.60 -6.39
CA VAL A 167 -0.98 10.77 -6.31
C VAL A 167 -0.29 11.95 -5.63
N PRO A 168 -0.81 13.19 -5.80
CA PRO A 168 -0.27 14.34 -5.10
C PRO A 168 -0.28 14.10 -3.59
N PRO A 169 0.82 14.39 -2.88
CA PRO A 169 0.87 14.17 -1.44
C PRO A 169 -0.03 15.13 -0.68
N GLY A 170 -0.37 14.78 0.56
CA GLY A 170 -1.11 15.64 1.47
C GLY A 170 -0.39 16.98 1.70
N ARG A 171 -1.14 18.08 1.74
CA ARG A 171 -0.59 19.45 1.89
C ARG A 171 -0.60 19.97 3.32
N LYS A 172 -1.38 19.37 4.20
CA LYS A 172 -1.43 19.75 5.61
C LYS A 172 -0.12 19.37 6.30
N ALA A 173 0.32 20.18 7.25
CA ALA A 173 1.56 19.93 7.97
C ALA A 173 1.65 18.54 8.64
N ASN A 174 0.51 17.99 9.05
CA ASN A 174 0.41 16.65 9.62
C ASN A 174 0.28 15.51 8.60
N GLU A 175 0.17 15.85 7.31
CA GLU A 175 0.04 14.90 6.21
C GLU A 175 1.16 15.08 5.19
N GLU A 176 2.16 15.91 5.50
CA GLU A 176 3.22 16.28 4.57
C GLU A 176 3.90 15.05 3.99
N GLY A 177 3.86 14.96 2.67
CA GLY A 177 4.46 13.86 1.92
C GLY A 177 3.65 12.56 1.87
N SER A 178 2.55 12.43 2.63
CA SER A 178 1.74 11.21 2.61
C SER A 178 1.09 10.99 1.24
N PRO A 179 1.36 9.87 0.56
CA PRO A 179 0.69 9.53 -0.69
C PRO A 179 -0.74 8.98 -0.47
N TYR A 180 -1.16 8.79 0.80
CA TYR A 180 -2.50 8.29 1.15
C TYR A 180 -3.50 9.40 1.49
N SER A 181 -3.02 10.65 1.68
CA SER A 181 -3.85 11.82 2.02
C SER A 181 -4.00 12.80 0.85
N GLY A 182 -3.95 12.31 -0.38
CA GLY A 182 -3.97 13.14 -1.59
C GLY A 182 -5.28 13.90 -1.80
N GLN A 183 -5.19 15.06 -2.49
CA GLN A 183 -6.35 15.89 -2.84
C GLN A 183 -7.11 15.39 -4.08
N ASP A 184 -6.61 14.38 -4.76
CA ASP A 184 -7.26 13.71 -5.88
C ASP A 184 -6.65 12.32 -6.05
N ALA A 185 -7.50 11.29 -6.16
CA ALA A 185 -7.08 9.90 -6.29
C ALA A 185 -6.66 9.50 -7.72
N ASN A 186 -6.90 10.36 -8.72
CA ASN A 186 -6.62 10.08 -10.13
C ASN A 186 -5.48 10.93 -10.68
N CYS A 187 -5.18 12.08 -10.05
CA CYS A 187 -4.08 12.94 -10.42
C CYS A 187 -2.72 12.28 -10.12
N GLY A 188 -1.71 12.63 -10.91
CA GLY A 188 -0.33 12.28 -10.64
C GLY A 188 0.38 13.31 -9.78
N ASN A 189 1.32 12.85 -8.94
CA ASN A 189 2.19 13.70 -8.16
C ASN A 189 3.19 14.44 -9.05
N THR A 190 2.94 15.72 -9.29
CA THR A 190 3.79 16.53 -10.20
C THR A 190 5.22 16.73 -9.69
N LEU A 191 5.50 16.51 -8.39
CA LEU A 191 6.87 16.56 -7.85
C LEU A 191 7.75 15.42 -8.39
N LEU A 192 7.14 14.36 -8.94
CA LEU A 192 7.84 13.24 -9.61
C LEU A 192 8.24 13.57 -11.06
N ILE A 193 7.84 14.71 -11.61
CA ILE A 193 8.29 15.15 -12.93
C ILE A 193 9.77 15.49 -12.87
N SER A 194 10.61 14.86 -13.69
CA SER A 194 12.02 15.21 -13.84
C SER A 194 12.15 16.52 -14.62
N LEU A 195 12.92 17.46 -14.09
CA LEU A 195 13.22 18.72 -14.77
C LEU A 195 14.18 18.50 -15.95
N GLU A 196 15.07 17.53 -15.86
CA GLU A 196 15.99 17.13 -16.94
C GLU A 196 15.22 16.57 -18.14
N GLU A 197 14.18 15.78 -17.89
CA GLU A 197 13.30 15.30 -18.96
C GLU A 197 12.52 16.44 -19.62
N LEU A 198 12.17 17.50 -18.88
CA LEU A 198 11.59 18.71 -19.46
C LEU A 198 12.60 19.50 -20.33
N VAL A 199 13.88 19.43 -20.01
CA VAL A 199 14.95 19.97 -20.89
C VAL A 199 15.07 19.13 -22.16
N ASN A 200 15.03 17.80 -22.03
CA ASN A 200 15.07 16.89 -23.19
C ASN A 200 13.85 17.09 -24.12
N ASP A 201 12.69 17.40 -23.56
CA ASP A 201 11.47 17.74 -24.31
C ASP A 201 11.50 19.19 -24.88
N GLY A 202 12.55 19.99 -24.63
CA GLY A 202 12.71 21.38 -25.10
C GLY A 202 11.81 22.40 -24.38
N LEU A 203 11.21 22.00 -23.25
CA LEU A 203 10.31 22.84 -22.47
C LEU A 203 11.05 23.70 -21.42
N LEU A 204 12.25 23.28 -21.03
CA LEU A 204 13.18 24.05 -20.20
C LEU A 204 14.56 24.09 -20.88
N THR A 205 15.43 24.98 -20.41
CA THR A 205 16.85 24.98 -20.77
C THR A 205 17.70 24.51 -19.59
N LYS A 206 18.94 24.07 -19.85
CA LYS A 206 19.87 23.64 -18.79
C LYS A 206 20.18 24.75 -17.78
N GLU A 207 20.22 25.99 -18.26
CA GLU A 207 20.51 27.19 -17.46
C GLU A 207 19.38 27.55 -16.50
N GLU A 208 18.17 27.05 -16.77
CA GLU A 208 17.00 27.25 -15.91
C GLU A 208 16.93 26.24 -14.77
N LEU A 209 17.70 25.14 -14.86
CA LEU A 209 17.71 24.14 -13.80
C LEU A 209 18.34 24.70 -12.52
N PRO A 210 17.74 24.41 -11.35
CA PRO A 210 18.30 24.82 -10.08
C PRO A 210 19.57 24.01 -9.77
N LYS A 211 20.40 24.55 -8.90
CA LYS A 211 21.55 23.80 -8.38
C LYS A 211 21.06 22.53 -7.68
N PRO A 212 21.80 21.41 -7.83
CA PRO A 212 21.47 20.18 -7.12
C PRO A 212 21.36 20.40 -5.60
N VAL A 213 20.35 19.78 -5.00
CA VAL A 213 20.11 19.76 -3.55
C VAL A 213 20.38 18.35 -3.07
N ASP A 214 21.48 18.15 -2.37
CA ASP A 214 21.77 16.87 -1.71
C ASP A 214 21.14 16.86 -0.32
N SER A 215 20.23 15.94 -0.10
CA SER A 215 19.46 15.81 1.14
C SER A 215 19.20 14.33 1.40
N ASP A 216 19.39 13.89 2.63
CA ASP A 216 19.14 12.50 3.03
C ASP A 216 17.66 12.16 3.22
N ARG A 217 16.81 13.20 3.29
CA ARG A 217 15.36 13.06 3.36
C ARG A 217 14.69 14.08 2.46
N VAL A 218 13.51 13.72 1.94
CA VAL A 218 12.67 14.66 1.18
C VAL A 218 12.09 15.71 2.13
N ASN A 219 12.32 16.98 1.80
CA ASN A 219 11.56 18.09 2.36
C ASN A 219 10.55 18.56 1.31
N TYR A 220 9.30 18.14 1.43
CA TYR A 220 8.28 18.33 0.40
C TYR A 220 7.99 19.81 0.12
N SER A 221 7.99 20.68 1.14
CA SER A 221 7.74 22.10 0.91
C SER A 221 8.88 22.75 0.15
N THR A 222 10.14 22.48 0.52
CA THR A 222 11.32 22.99 -0.20
C THR A 222 11.37 22.47 -1.64
N VAL A 223 11.03 21.21 -1.85
CA VAL A 223 10.97 20.60 -3.19
C VAL A 223 9.86 21.25 -4.03
N ALA A 224 8.69 21.50 -3.46
CA ALA A 224 7.59 22.17 -4.14
C ALA A 224 7.97 23.60 -4.53
N ASP A 225 8.56 24.38 -3.61
CA ASP A 225 9.01 25.75 -3.88
C ASP A 225 10.03 25.80 -5.02
N LEU A 226 10.86 24.75 -5.16
CA LEU A 226 11.89 24.66 -6.18
C LEU A 226 11.35 24.15 -7.53
N LYS A 227 10.53 23.10 -7.53
CA LYS A 227 10.10 22.41 -8.77
C LYS A 227 8.82 23.01 -9.37
N ASP A 228 7.82 23.37 -8.56
CA ASP A 228 6.51 23.80 -9.05
C ASP A 228 6.55 25.02 -10.00
N PRO A 229 7.38 26.07 -9.75
CA PRO A 229 7.49 27.19 -10.69
C PRO A 229 8.07 26.78 -12.06
N LEU A 230 9.03 25.86 -12.07
CA LEU A 230 9.67 25.38 -13.30
C LEU A 230 8.75 24.46 -14.08
N ILE A 231 8.05 23.55 -13.40
CA ILE A 231 7.05 22.69 -14.02
C ILE A 231 5.89 23.53 -14.58
N ALA A 232 5.45 24.59 -13.87
CA ALA A 232 4.47 25.52 -14.39
C ALA A 232 4.95 26.26 -15.64
N LYS A 233 6.22 26.71 -15.66
CA LYS A 233 6.85 27.35 -16.81
C LYS A 233 6.94 26.41 -18.00
N ALA A 234 7.31 25.17 -17.78
CA ALA A 234 7.34 24.14 -18.84
C ALA A 234 5.93 23.88 -19.40
N ALA A 235 4.92 23.77 -18.52
CA ALA A 235 3.53 23.61 -18.91
C ALA A 235 3.02 24.82 -19.72
N GLU A 236 3.38 26.04 -19.34
CA GLU A 236 3.03 27.25 -20.08
C GLU A 236 3.66 27.28 -21.48
N ARG A 237 4.94 26.89 -21.61
CA ARG A 237 5.62 26.76 -22.91
C ARG A 237 4.95 25.69 -23.77
N LEU A 238 4.60 24.55 -23.18
CA LEU A 238 3.89 23.48 -23.88
C LEU A 238 2.53 23.96 -24.42
N ILE A 239 1.75 24.70 -23.62
CA ILE A 239 0.44 25.23 -24.06
C ILE A 239 0.61 26.17 -25.26
N ARG A 240 1.68 26.95 -25.30
CA ARG A 240 1.97 27.91 -26.37
C ARG A 240 2.73 27.30 -27.58
N SER A 241 3.25 26.10 -27.44
CA SER A 241 3.99 25.43 -28.51
C SER A 241 3.06 24.92 -29.60
N GLU A 242 3.65 24.58 -30.73
CA GLU A 242 3.04 23.86 -31.83
C GLU A 242 3.74 22.53 -32.04
N GLY A 243 3.13 21.62 -32.78
CA GLY A 243 3.71 20.33 -33.14
C GLY A 243 3.22 19.16 -32.29
N GLU A 244 3.97 18.05 -32.35
CA GLU A 244 3.55 16.75 -31.84
C GLU A 244 3.24 16.76 -30.35
N LEU A 245 4.07 17.40 -29.53
CA LEU A 245 3.90 17.42 -28.07
C LEU A 245 2.61 18.14 -27.67
N LYS A 246 2.25 19.21 -28.40
CA LYS A 246 0.98 19.91 -28.21
C LYS A 246 -0.21 19.04 -28.62
N SER A 247 -0.11 18.33 -29.75
CA SER A 247 -1.15 17.38 -30.17
C SER A 247 -1.36 16.29 -29.13
N GLN A 248 -0.30 15.72 -28.57
CA GLN A 248 -0.38 14.73 -27.49
C GLN A 248 -1.06 15.29 -26.22
N LEU A 249 -0.85 16.56 -25.88
CA LEU A 249 -1.58 17.22 -24.78
C LEU A 249 -3.08 17.30 -25.07
N GLU A 250 -3.47 17.64 -26.28
CA GLU A 250 -4.89 17.72 -26.66
C GLU A 250 -5.53 16.33 -26.69
N ASP A 251 -4.82 15.31 -27.18
CA ASP A 251 -5.28 13.92 -27.14
C ASP A 251 -5.49 13.45 -25.70
N PHE A 252 -4.53 13.74 -24.80
CA PHE A 252 -4.66 13.45 -23.37
C PHE A 252 -5.88 14.13 -22.75
N ARG A 253 -6.10 15.41 -23.06
CA ARG A 253 -7.24 16.16 -22.52
C ARG A 253 -8.59 15.61 -23.00
N ASN A 254 -8.65 15.12 -24.22
CA ASN A 254 -9.87 14.64 -24.86
C ASN A 254 -10.11 13.13 -24.67
N ASP A 255 -9.16 12.40 -24.08
CA ASP A 255 -9.34 10.99 -23.74
C ASP A 255 -10.51 10.84 -22.75
N PRO A 256 -11.57 10.07 -23.09
CA PRO A 256 -12.75 9.90 -22.23
C PRO A 256 -12.44 9.34 -20.84
N ASP A 257 -11.44 8.47 -20.71
CA ASP A 257 -11.03 7.91 -19.43
C ASP A 257 -10.28 8.93 -18.56
N ILE A 258 -9.68 9.95 -19.18
CA ILE A 258 -8.95 11.03 -18.51
C ILE A 258 -9.87 12.23 -18.23
N SER A 259 -10.60 12.74 -19.23
CA SER A 259 -11.46 13.92 -19.10
C SER A 259 -12.53 13.76 -18.01
N SER A 260 -12.97 12.53 -17.78
CA SER A 260 -14.01 12.20 -16.79
C SER A 260 -13.66 12.56 -15.33
N TRP A 261 -12.39 12.77 -15.00
CA TRP A 261 -11.90 13.18 -13.68
C TRP A 261 -11.01 14.44 -13.75
N LEU A 262 -10.30 14.65 -14.86
CA LEU A 262 -9.30 15.71 -15.01
C LEU A 262 -9.89 17.11 -14.89
N GLU A 263 -11.05 17.33 -15.47
CA GLU A 263 -11.74 18.62 -15.40
C GLU A 263 -12.18 18.95 -13.97
N ASP A 264 -12.79 17.99 -13.27
CA ASP A 264 -13.18 18.15 -11.87
C ASP A 264 -11.98 18.47 -10.96
N ALA A 265 -10.85 17.78 -11.17
CA ALA A 265 -9.61 18.03 -10.48
C ALA A 265 -9.04 19.43 -10.78
N ALA A 266 -9.08 19.87 -12.03
CA ALA A 266 -8.62 21.20 -12.44
C ALA A 266 -9.47 22.32 -11.85
N TYR A 267 -10.79 22.17 -11.86
CA TYR A 267 -11.72 23.12 -11.20
C TYR A 267 -11.47 23.16 -9.69
N PHE A 268 -11.37 21.99 -9.05
CA PHE A 268 -11.09 21.91 -7.62
C PHE A 268 -9.80 22.67 -7.28
N ALA A 269 -8.71 22.39 -7.98
CA ALA A 269 -7.43 23.05 -7.76
C ALA A 269 -7.48 24.56 -8.00
N ALA A 270 -8.22 25.02 -9.02
CA ALA A 270 -8.39 26.44 -9.32
C ALA A 270 -9.17 27.19 -8.22
N ILE A 271 -10.23 26.57 -7.69
CA ILE A 271 -11.02 27.13 -6.59
C ILE A 271 -10.21 27.12 -5.29
N ASP A 272 -9.59 25.99 -4.95
CA ASP A 272 -8.75 25.81 -3.76
C ASP A 272 -7.66 26.88 -3.68
N SER A 273 -6.92 27.08 -4.78
CA SER A 273 -5.88 28.11 -4.86
C SER A 273 -6.41 29.55 -4.72
N SER A 274 -7.66 29.77 -5.12
CA SER A 274 -8.30 31.10 -5.07
C SER A 274 -8.85 31.46 -3.69
N LEU A 275 -9.18 30.43 -2.90
CA LEU A 275 -9.77 30.56 -1.58
C LEU A 275 -8.76 30.27 -0.44
N ASN A 276 -7.45 30.42 -0.71
CA ASN A 276 -6.38 30.21 0.27
C ASN A 276 -6.47 28.85 1.00
N ALA A 277 -6.79 27.81 0.26
CA ALA A 277 -6.89 26.43 0.75
C ALA A 277 -7.93 26.21 1.87
N PHE A 278 -8.98 27.04 1.96
CA PHE A 278 -10.14 26.69 2.77
C PHE A 278 -10.73 25.37 2.30
N SER A 279 -11.11 24.52 3.22
CA SER A 279 -11.72 23.23 2.90
C SER A 279 -13.00 23.39 2.03
N TRP A 280 -13.18 22.53 1.04
CA TRP A 280 -14.29 22.68 0.09
C TRP A 280 -15.68 22.76 0.75
N TYR A 281 -15.86 22.15 1.89
CA TYR A 281 -17.12 22.21 2.66
C TYR A 281 -17.34 23.56 3.35
N GLU A 282 -16.34 24.44 3.36
CA GLU A 282 -16.39 25.82 3.83
C GLU A 282 -16.48 26.83 2.67
N TRP A 283 -16.35 26.37 1.42
CA TRP A 283 -16.44 27.25 0.24
C TRP A 283 -17.83 27.91 0.16
N PRO A 284 -17.94 29.08 -0.51
CA PRO A 284 -19.22 29.68 -0.86
C PRO A 284 -20.16 28.66 -1.51
N GLU A 285 -21.43 28.72 -1.13
CA GLU A 285 -22.40 27.67 -1.50
C GLU A 285 -22.48 27.38 -3.01
N PRO A 286 -22.43 28.37 -3.94
CA PRO A 286 -22.42 28.08 -5.37
C PRO A 286 -21.23 27.25 -5.83
N LEU A 287 -20.04 27.47 -5.27
CA LEU A 287 -18.83 26.69 -5.56
C LEU A 287 -18.84 25.33 -4.86
N LYS A 288 -19.22 25.31 -3.57
CA LYS A 288 -19.40 24.07 -2.80
C LYS A 288 -20.39 23.12 -3.46
N ASN A 289 -21.49 23.65 -4.02
CA ASN A 289 -22.54 22.85 -4.66
C ASN A 289 -22.42 22.75 -6.17
N ARG A 290 -21.30 23.23 -6.75
CA ARG A 290 -21.00 23.09 -8.18
C ARG A 290 -22.09 23.68 -9.08
N HIS A 291 -22.63 24.87 -8.75
CA HIS A 291 -23.59 25.55 -9.61
C HIS A 291 -22.92 25.90 -10.93
N LEU A 292 -23.57 25.58 -12.04
CA LEU A 292 -22.99 25.72 -13.38
C LEU A 292 -22.50 27.15 -13.66
N ALA A 293 -23.26 28.18 -13.25
CA ALA A 293 -22.85 29.57 -13.42
C ALA A 293 -21.57 29.90 -12.65
N ALA A 294 -21.44 29.40 -11.41
CA ALA A 294 -20.22 29.61 -10.60
C ALA A 294 -19.02 28.88 -11.17
N LEU A 295 -19.21 27.69 -11.73
CA LEU A 295 -18.13 26.96 -12.41
C LEU A 295 -17.72 27.64 -13.71
N GLU A 296 -18.68 28.22 -14.47
CA GLU A 296 -18.39 29.00 -15.66
C GLU A 296 -17.60 30.28 -15.31
N ASP A 297 -17.95 30.98 -14.23
CA ASP A 297 -17.20 32.14 -13.74
C ASP A 297 -15.73 31.73 -13.35
N ILE A 298 -15.54 30.58 -12.72
CA ILE A 298 -14.21 30.04 -12.44
C ILE A 298 -13.49 29.71 -13.74
N TYR A 299 -14.14 29.07 -14.70
CA TYR A 299 -13.51 28.75 -15.98
C TYR A 299 -13.01 30.02 -16.67
N GLN A 300 -13.86 31.05 -16.80
CA GLN A 300 -13.51 32.30 -17.46
C GLN A 300 -12.39 33.05 -16.73
N SER A 301 -12.45 33.10 -15.40
CA SER A 301 -11.47 33.85 -14.61
C SER A 301 -10.16 33.11 -14.37
N LYS A 302 -10.14 31.77 -14.44
CA LYS A 302 -8.99 30.90 -14.11
C LYS A 302 -8.56 29.97 -15.25
N GLN A 303 -9.03 30.21 -16.47
CA GLN A 303 -8.73 29.37 -17.63
C GLN A 303 -7.24 29.08 -17.79
N HIS A 304 -6.39 30.09 -17.59
CA HIS A 304 -4.94 29.92 -17.66
C HIS A 304 -4.41 28.95 -16.59
N PHE A 305 -4.86 29.05 -15.36
CA PHE A 305 -4.50 28.16 -14.27
C PHE A 305 -4.95 26.71 -14.57
N ILE A 306 -6.22 26.54 -15.02
CA ILE A 306 -6.78 25.24 -15.40
C ILE A 306 -5.95 24.58 -16.50
N ASN A 307 -5.59 25.33 -17.54
CA ASN A 307 -4.77 24.82 -18.63
C ASN A 307 -3.37 24.41 -18.17
N ILE A 308 -2.73 25.19 -17.29
CA ILE A 308 -1.44 24.82 -16.68
C ILE A 308 -1.57 23.54 -15.83
N PHE A 309 -2.63 23.42 -15.02
CA PHE A 309 -2.90 22.23 -14.24
C PHE A 309 -3.00 20.98 -15.13
N ILE A 310 -3.82 21.05 -16.19
CA ILE A 310 -3.99 19.96 -17.15
C ILE A 310 -2.65 19.60 -17.83
N ALA A 311 -1.89 20.61 -18.26
CA ALA A 311 -0.58 20.37 -18.88
C ALA A 311 0.43 19.74 -17.91
N LYS A 312 0.43 20.09 -16.61
CA LYS A 312 1.23 19.43 -15.59
C LYS A 312 0.85 17.95 -15.45
N GLN A 313 -0.46 17.61 -15.46
CA GLN A 313 -0.91 16.23 -15.39
C GLN A 313 -0.51 15.43 -16.64
N PHE A 314 -0.55 16.05 -17.82
CA PHE A 314 -0.02 15.45 -19.04
C PHE A 314 1.48 15.17 -18.96
N LEU A 315 2.29 16.11 -18.47
CA LEU A 315 3.74 15.95 -18.32
C LEU A 315 4.08 14.81 -17.36
N PHE A 316 3.35 14.71 -16.24
CA PHE A 316 3.45 13.56 -15.33
C PHE A 316 3.15 12.25 -16.08
N GLN A 317 2.00 12.17 -16.74
CA GLN A 317 1.57 10.97 -17.46
C GLN A 317 2.58 10.56 -18.52
N ARG A 318 3.09 11.51 -19.28
CA ARG A 318 4.07 11.28 -20.34
C ARG A 318 5.38 10.69 -19.81
N GLN A 319 5.96 11.28 -18.77
CA GLN A 319 7.20 10.78 -18.18
C GLN A 319 6.99 9.42 -17.52
N TRP A 320 5.89 9.24 -16.80
CA TRP A 320 5.57 7.95 -16.20
C TRP A 320 5.40 6.84 -17.25
N GLN A 321 4.77 7.12 -18.38
CA GLN A 321 4.65 6.16 -19.48
C GLN A 321 6.01 5.81 -20.12
N LYS A 322 6.97 6.74 -20.16
CA LYS A 322 8.36 6.42 -20.57
C LYS A 322 8.97 5.39 -19.61
N VAL A 323 8.85 5.62 -18.30
CA VAL A 323 9.36 4.71 -17.26
C VAL A 323 8.69 3.34 -17.38
N ARG A 324 7.35 3.28 -17.49
CA ARG A 324 6.61 2.02 -17.67
C ARG A 324 7.04 1.26 -18.91
N LYS A 325 7.13 1.93 -20.03
CA LYS A 325 7.59 1.31 -21.29
C LYS A 325 8.99 0.71 -21.15
N TYR A 326 9.88 1.40 -20.46
CA TYR A 326 11.22 0.90 -20.19
C TYR A 326 11.20 -0.34 -19.28
N ALA A 327 10.41 -0.31 -18.20
CA ALA A 327 10.22 -1.46 -17.32
C ALA A 327 9.68 -2.68 -18.09
N GLN A 328 8.68 -2.48 -18.97
CA GLN A 328 8.15 -3.55 -19.82
C GLN A 328 9.20 -4.12 -20.76
N MET A 329 10.05 -3.29 -21.36
CA MET A 329 11.19 -3.76 -22.20
C MET A 329 12.16 -4.63 -21.42
N LYS A 330 12.34 -4.35 -20.12
CA LYS A 330 13.16 -5.14 -19.19
C LYS A 330 12.37 -6.30 -18.53
N ARG A 331 11.11 -6.53 -18.93
CA ARG A 331 10.20 -7.55 -18.37
C ARG A 331 9.91 -7.37 -16.87
N ILE A 332 9.84 -6.13 -16.44
CA ILE A 332 9.51 -5.75 -15.08
C ILE A 332 8.09 -5.18 -15.07
N SER A 333 7.19 -5.84 -14.34
CA SER A 333 5.85 -5.33 -14.07
C SER A 333 5.88 -4.27 -12.97
N ILE A 334 5.00 -3.29 -13.05
CA ILE A 334 4.85 -2.28 -12.00
C ILE A 334 3.58 -2.55 -11.22
N MET A 335 3.75 -2.82 -9.92
CA MET A 335 2.65 -2.95 -8.96
C MET A 335 2.42 -1.60 -8.28
N GLY A 336 1.22 -1.05 -8.48
CA GLY A 336 0.79 0.16 -7.79
C GLY A 336 0.14 -0.13 -6.44
N ASP A 337 -0.35 0.94 -5.84
CA ASP A 337 -1.09 0.90 -4.59
C ASP A 337 -2.31 1.82 -4.67
N MET A 338 -3.46 1.33 -4.23
CA MET A 338 -4.73 2.04 -4.29
C MET A 338 -5.37 2.04 -2.90
N PRO A 339 -5.33 3.15 -2.17
CA PRO A 339 -6.08 3.29 -0.93
C PRO A 339 -7.58 3.11 -1.18
N ILE A 340 -8.28 2.34 -0.33
CA ILE A 340 -9.74 2.20 -0.48
C ILE A 340 -10.43 3.56 -0.33
N TYR A 341 -10.04 4.36 0.65
CA TYR A 341 -10.63 5.67 0.90
C TYR A 341 -9.91 6.79 0.15
N VAL A 342 -10.56 7.94 0.07
CA VAL A 342 -10.02 9.17 -0.51
C VAL A 342 -10.08 10.29 0.53
N GLY A 343 -9.21 11.27 0.40
CA GLY A 343 -9.18 12.41 1.32
C GLY A 343 -10.50 13.18 1.33
N TYR A 344 -10.94 13.64 2.50
CA TYR A 344 -12.18 14.41 2.60
C TYR A 344 -12.08 15.75 1.83
N HIS A 345 -10.97 16.46 1.98
CA HIS A 345 -10.69 17.64 1.16
C HIS A 345 -10.07 17.23 -0.17
N SER A 346 -10.90 16.72 -1.08
CA SER A 346 -10.47 16.25 -2.41
C SER A 346 -11.49 16.58 -3.49
N ALA A 347 -11.01 16.63 -4.73
CA ALA A 347 -11.85 16.71 -5.91
C ALA A 347 -12.84 15.54 -6.00
N ASP A 348 -12.38 14.35 -5.58
CA ASP A 348 -13.19 13.12 -5.55
C ASP A 348 -14.48 13.31 -4.75
N VAL A 349 -14.37 13.82 -3.52
CA VAL A 349 -15.53 14.01 -2.64
C VAL A 349 -16.36 15.21 -3.08
N TRP A 350 -15.73 16.34 -3.40
CA TRP A 350 -16.40 17.55 -3.83
C TRP A 350 -17.23 17.35 -5.10
N ALA A 351 -16.67 16.65 -6.09
CA ALA A 351 -17.36 16.41 -7.36
C ALA A 351 -18.43 15.32 -7.26
N ASN A 352 -18.30 14.38 -6.31
CA ASN A 352 -19.13 13.18 -6.25
C ASN A 352 -19.82 13.01 -4.89
N LYS A 353 -20.25 14.10 -4.24
CA LYS A 353 -20.84 14.10 -2.89
C LYS A 353 -21.92 13.04 -2.67
N LYS A 354 -22.72 12.73 -3.69
CA LYS A 354 -23.78 11.71 -3.64
C LYS A 354 -23.29 10.27 -3.40
N HIS A 355 -21.99 10.02 -3.59
CA HIS A 355 -21.36 8.74 -3.38
C HIS A 355 -20.77 8.56 -1.97
N PHE A 356 -20.89 9.57 -1.11
CA PHE A 356 -20.34 9.58 0.23
C PHE A 356 -21.44 9.83 1.28
N LEU A 357 -21.26 9.29 2.48
CA LEU A 357 -22.17 9.48 3.60
C LEU A 357 -21.98 10.88 4.21
N LEU A 358 -22.49 11.88 3.52
CA LEU A 358 -22.42 13.28 3.93
C LEU A 358 -23.82 13.81 4.32
N ASN A 359 -23.86 14.77 5.22
CA ASN A 359 -25.05 15.54 5.48
C ASN A 359 -25.29 16.61 4.40
N ARG A 360 -26.40 17.35 4.46
CA ARG A 360 -26.76 18.38 3.46
C ARG A 360 -25.75 19.50 3.33
N ASN A 361 -24.96 19.75 4.37
CA ASN A 361 -23.93 20.79 4.38
C ASN A 361 -22.55 20.28 3.89
N GLY A 362 -22.46 19.00 3.52
CA GLY A 362 -21.23 18.38 3.03
C GLY A 362 -20.34 17.79 4.11
N PHE A 363 -20.77 17.75 5.38
CA PHE A 363 -19.98 17.16 6.47
C PHE A 363 -20.25 15.65 6.57
N PRO A 364 -19.23 14.83 6.86
CA PRO A 364 -19.39 13.41 7.05
C PRO A 364 -20.35 13.08 8.20
N LEU A 365 -21.19 12.07 8.00
CA LEU A 365 -22.00 11.49 9.06
C LEU A 365 -21.19 10.52 9.90
N GLU A 366 -20.32 9.78 9.24
CA GLU A 366 -19.36 8.85 9.81
C GLU A 366 -18.09 8.86 8.97
N VAL A 367 -16.97 8.57 9.59
CA VAL A 367 -15.65 8.54 8.98
C VAL A 367 -15.01 7.17 9.09
N SER A 368 -13.98 6.96 8.29
CA SER A 368 -13.22 5.71 8.25
C SER A 368 -12.24 5.61 9.42
N GLY A 369 -11.92 4.39 9.76
CA GLY A 369 -10.93 4.03 10.76
C GLY A 369 -10.85 2.53 10.95
N VAL A 370 -10.10 2.10 11.95
CA VAL A 370 -10.04 0.72 12.41
C VAL A 370 -10.19 0.67 13.93
N PRO A 371 -10.76 -0.41 14.48
CA PRO A 371 -10.80 -0.61 15.93
C PRO A 371 -9.38 -0.73 16.50
N PRO A 372 -9.22 -0.74 17.84
CA PRO A 372 -7.92 -1.03 18.46
C PRO A 372 -7.22 -2.23 17.85
N ASP A 373 -5.97 -2.05 17.49
CA ASP A 373 -5.12 -3.04 16.80
C ASP A 373 -3.71 -3.08 17.40
N ALA A 374 -2.80 -3.79 16.74
CA ALA A 374 -1.41 -3.89 17.18
C ALA A 374 -0.60 -2.59 17.03
N PHE A 375 -1.10 -1.62 16.25
CA PHE A 375 -0.45 -0.33 16.03
C PHE A 375 -1.00 0.76 16.93
N SER A 376 -2.25 0.64 17.41
CA SER A 376 -2.92 1.66 18.22
C SER A 376 -3.91 1.06 19.22
N GLU A 377 -3.71 1.32 20.51
CA GLU A 377 -4.63 0.90 21.58
C GLU A 377 -6.00 1.59 21.50
N THR A 378 -6.11 2.74 20.85
CA THR A 378 -7.35 3.50 20.65
C THR A 378 -7.97 3.30 19.28
N GLY A 379 -7.35 2.44 18.44
CA GLY A 379 -7.64 2.31 17.04
C GLY A 379 -7.04 3.47 16.23
N GLN A 380 -7.20 3.41 14.92
CA GLN A 380 -6.74 4.46 14.02
C GLN A 380 -7.95 5.20 13.46
N LEU A 381 -8.01 6.50 13.67
CA LEU A 381 -9.02 7.38 13.08
C LEU A 381 -8.40 8.00 11.80
N TRP A 382 -8.91 7.58 10.63
CA TRP A 382 -8.38 8.06 9.33
C TRP A 382 -9.12 9.29 8.82
N ASP A 383 -10.29 9.58 9.37
CA ASP A 383 -11.08 10.80 9.11
C ASP A 383 -11.53 10.98 7.66
N SER A 384 -11.42 9.96 6.82
CA SER A 384 -11.93 9.98 5.44
C SER A 384 -13.43 9.68 5.44
N PRO A 385 -14.24 10.35 4.57
CA PRO A 385 -15.66 10.10 4.50
C PRO A 385 -15.93 8.69 3.96
N LEU A 386 -16.93 8.02 4.53
CA LEU A 386 -17.35 6.70 4.11
C LEU A 386 -18.21 6.77 2.84
N TYR A 387 -18.12 5.71 2.01
CA TYR A 387 -18.93 5.58 0.81
C TYR A 387 -20.40 5.27 1.11
N ASP A 388 -21.31 5.87 0.37
CA ASP A 388 -22.68 5.37 0.24
C ASP A 388 -22.71 4.25 -0.81
N TRP A 389 -22.42 3.04 -0.38
CA TRP A 389 -22.36 1.87 -1.26
C TRP A 389 -23.68 1.60 -1.98
N LYS A 390 -24.83 1.95 -1.36
CA LYS A 390 -26.16 1.79 -1.99
C LYS A 390 -26.36 2.79 -3.13
N ALA A 391 -25.93 4.03 -2.95
CA ALA A 391 -25.97 5.02 -4.02
C ALA A 391 -25.03 4.64 -5.17
N MET A 392 -23.82 4.16 -4.85
CA MET A 392 -22.85 3.69 -5.84
C MET A 392 -23.35 2.47 -6.62
N GLU A 393 -23.93 1.48 -5.95
CA GLU A 393 -24.51 0.29 -6.59
C GLU A 393 -25.65 0.65 -7.54
N LYS A 394 -26.54 1.56 -7.13
CA LYS A 394 -27.63 2.07 -7.97
C LYS A 394 -27.14 2.72 -9.27
N GLU A 395 -25.95 3.33 -9.26
CA GLU A 395 -25.29 3.91 -10.43
C GLU A 395 -24.27 2.95 -11.10
N GLY A 396 -24.33 1.66 -10.77
CA GLY A 396 -23.47 0.63 -11.35
C GLY A 396 -22.00 0.80 -11.00
N PHE A 397 -21.67 1.40 -9.86
CA PHE A 397 -20.30 1.67 -9.40
C PHE A 397 -19.44 2.49 -10.38
N SER A 398 -20.06 3.37 -11.16
CA SER A 398 -19.41 4.11 -12.24
C SER A 398 -18.17 4.90 -11.81
N TRP A 399 -18.17 5.50 -10.61
CA TRP A 399 -17.02 6.20 -10.05
C TRP A 399 -15.84 5.23 -9.80
N TRP A 400 -16.10 4.05 -9.23
CA TRP A 400 -15.07 3.05 -9.00
C TRP A 400 -14.54 2.43 -10.29
N ILE A 401 -15.40 2.23 -11.29
CA ILE A 401 -14.97 1.76 -12.63
C ILE A 401 -13.97 2.74 -13.23
N ARG A 402 -14.20 4.05 -13.16
CA ARG A 402 -13.26 5.07 -13.64
C ARG A 402 -11.94 5.01 -12.86
N ARG A 403 -12.00 4.90 -11.53
CA ARG A 403 -10.81 4.80 -10.67
C ARG A 403 -9.98 3.55 -10.99
N MET A 404 -10.64 2.40 -11.20
CA MET A 404 -9.96 1.15 -11.58
C MET A 404 -9.32 1.24 -12.97
N ARG A 405 -10.00 1.83 -13.96
CA ARG A 405 -9.42 2.08 -15.28
C ARG A 405 -8.23 3.02 -15.20
N ARG A 406 -8.32 4.06 -14.39
CA ARG A 406 -7.18 4.95 -14.14
C ARG A 406 -5.99 4.18 -13.55
N ALA A 407 -6.23 3.30 -12.59
CA ALA A 407 -5.16 2.46 -12.04
C ALA A 407 -4.54 1.54 -13.10
N GLN A 408 -5.32 0.92 -13.98
CA GLN A 408 -4.80 0.14 -15.12
C GLN A 408 -3.98 1.00 -16.10
N ASN A 409 -4.31 2.29 -16.25
CA ASN A 409 -3.54 3.21 -17.10
C ASN A 409 -2.17 3.56 -16.52
N ILE A 410 -1.97 3.44 -15.21
CA ILE A 410 -0.70 3.78 -14.55
C ILE A 410 0.05 2.58 -13.97
N TYR A 411 -0.59 1.44 -13.76
CA TYR A 411 0.02 0.22 -13.21
C TYR A 411 -0.29 -1.01 -14.06
N ASP A 412 0.50 -2.05 -13.94
CA ASP A 412 0.23 -3.35 -14.55
C ASP A 412 -0.62 -4.24 -13.63
N GLU A 413 -0.47 -4.04 -12.34
CA GLU A 413 -1.24 -4.62 -11.25
C GLU A 413 -1.21 -3.68 -10.06
N PHE A 414 -2.10 -3.84 -9.08
CA PHE A 414 -2.08 -2.98 -7.90
C PHE A 414 -2.65 -3.65 -6.65
N ARG A 415 -2.12 -3.26 -5.52
CA ARG A 415 -2.64 -3.58 -4.20
C ARG A 415 -3.86 -2.69 -3.92
N ILE A 416 -4.95 -3.27 -3.45
CA ILE A 416 -6.01 -2.49 -2.80
C ILE A 416 -5.69 -2.47 -1.32
N ASP A 417 -5.32 -1.30 -0.86
CA ASP A 417 -5.08 -1.01 0.54
C ASP A 417 -6.38 -1.06 1.33
N HIS A 418 -6.35 -1.71 2.49
CA HIS A 418 -7.51 -1.98 3.33
C HIS A 418 -8.65 -2.72 2.60
N PHE A 419 -8.32 -3.74 1.81
CA PHE A 419 -9.26 -4.55 1.02
C PHE A 419 -10.45 -5.07 1.83
N ARG A 420 -10.23 -5.37 3.13
CA ARG A 420 -11.31 -5.83 4.00
C ARG A 420 -12.50 -4.87 4.04
N GLY A 421 -12.30 -3.56 3.83
CA GLY A 421 -13.37 -2.56 3.78
C GLY A 421 -14.41 -2.84 2.69
N LEU A 422 -14.07 -3.66 1.67
CA LEU A 422 -14.99 -4.11 0.65
C LEU A 422 -15.87 -5.29 1.10
N ALA A 423 -15.46 -6.05 2.11
CA ALA A 423 -16.29 -7.05 2.79
C ALA A 423 -17.03 -6.42 3.96
N GLY A 424 -16.31 -5.71 4.83
CA GLY A 424 -16.86 -5.00 5.98
C GLY A 424 -15.91 -3.93 6.49
N PHE A 425 -16.42 -2.76 6.82
CA PHE A 425 -15.66 -1.59 7.24
C PHE A 425 -16.07 -1.07 8.61
N TRP A 426 -15.10 -0.45 9.29
CA TRP A 426 -15.32 0.18 10.60
C TRP A 426 -15.78 1.62 10.41
N ALA A 427 -16.97 1.94 10.85
CA ALA A 427 -17.59 3.26 10.76
C ALA A 427 -17.51 3.96 12.11
N VAL A 428 -16.86 5.10 12.17
CA VAL A 428 -16.68 5.90 13.38
C VAL A 428 -17.55 7.15 13.27
N PRO A 429 -18.34 7.53 14.31
CA PRO A 429 -19.06 8.79 14.32
C PRO A 429 -18.11 9.97 14.05
N SER A 430 -18.50 10.92 13.19
CA SER A 430 -17.61 12.02 12.78
C SER A 430 -17.17 12.95 13.92
N GLU A 431 -17.90 12.97 15.04
CA GLU A 431 -17.54 13.78 16.22
C GLU A 431 -16.59 13.05 17.19
N ALA A 432 -16.31 11.76 16.95
CA ALA A 432 -15.48 10.94 17.82
C ALA A 432 -14.01 11.38 17.77
N LYS A 433 -13.34 11.34 18.92
CA LYS A 433 -11.92 11.67 19.05
C LYS A 433 -11.00 10.46 18.88
N VAL A 434 -11.57 9.26 18.96
CA VAL A 434 -10.85 7.99 18.88
C VAL A 434 -11.70 6.96 18.12
N ALA A 435 -11.05 6.02 17.48
CA ALA A 435 -11.76 5.03 16.67
C ALA A 435 -12.47 3.92 17.48
N MET A 436 -12.23 3.82 18.79
CA MET A 436 -12.85 2.80 19.67
C MET A 436 -14.38 2.80 19.64
N VAL A 437 -15.02 3.94 19.39
CA VAL A 437 -16.49 4.08 19.44
C VAL A 437 -17.18 3.77 18.11
N GLY A 438 -16.45 3.17 17.17
CA GLY A 438 -17.00 2.78 15.88
C GLY A 438 -17.86 1.52 15.91
N ARG A 439 -18.34 1.13 14.73
CA ARG A 439 -19.10 -0.11 14.51
C ARG A 439 -18.82 -0.71 13.14
N TRP A 440 -18.89 -2.03 13.04
CA TRP A 440 -18.78 -2.72 11.76
C TRP A 440 -20.02 -2.51 10.91
N LYS A 441 -19.80 -2.27 9.61
CA LYS A 441 -20.82 -2.22 8.56
C LYS A 441 -20.42 -3.12 7.40
N ALA A 442 -21.41 -3.69 6.70
CA ALA A 442 -21.16 -4.50 5.52
C ALA A 442 -20.65 -3.63 4.37
N GLY A 443 -19.61 -4.12 3.69
CA GLY A 443 -19.12 -3.56 2.44
C GLY A 443 -19.97 -3.99 1.23
N PRO A 444 -19.61 -3.56 0.00
CA PRO A 444 -20.36 -3.88 -1.21
C PRO A 444 -20.19 -5.34 -1.66
N GLY A 445 -19.16 -6.03 -1.19
CA GLY A 445 -18.94 -7.45 -1.44
C GLY A 445 -18.69 -7.80 -2.91
N LYS A 446 -19.13 -9.00 -3.32
CA LYS A 446 -18.88 -9.55 -4.66
C LYS A 446 -19.56 -8.75 -5.78
N SER A 447 -20.74 -8.15 -5.55
CA SER A 447 -21.47 -7.39 -6.57
C SER A 447 -20.64 -6.23 -7.13
N PHE A 448 -19.83 -5.61 -6.27
CA PHE A 448 -18.86 -4.58 -6.66
C PHE A 448 -17.85 -5.10 -7.69
N PHE A 449 -17.19 -6.23 -7.41
CA PHE A 449 -16.19 -6.79 -8.32
C PHE A 449 -16.82 -7.31 -9.62
N ASP A 450 -18.02 -7.90 -9.54
CA ASP A 450 -18.75 -8.33 -10.74
C ASP A 450 -19.07 -7.15 -11.67
N ALA A 451 -19.39 -5.99 -11.13
CA ALA A 451 -19.60 -4.77 -11.91
C ALA A 451 -18.28 -4.24 -12.51
N ILE A 452 -17.21 -4.19 -11.71
CA ILE A 452 -15.88 -3.74 -12.15
C ILE A 452 -15.35 -4.63 -13.28
N PHE A 453 -15.32 -5.95 -13.09
CA PHE A 453 -14.77 -6.88 -14.10
C PHE A 453 -15.59 -6.92 -15.38
N ARG A 454 -16.91 -6.72 -15.29
CA ARG A 454 -17.76 -6.59 -16.48
C ARG A 454 -17.42 -5.35 -17.30
N ALA A 455 -17.08 -4.23 -16.63
CA ALA A 455 -16.85 -2.95 -17.29
C ALA A 455 -15.41 -2.70 -17.72
N ALA A 456 -14.44 -3.19 -16.95
CA ALA A 456 -13.00 -2.93 -17.12
C ALA A 456 -12.19 -4.18 -17.49
N GLY A 457 -12.84 -5.36 -17.62
CA GLY A 457 -12.15 -6.63 -17.87
C GLY A 457 -11.45 -7.18 -16.63
N LYS A 458 -10.61 -8.20 -16.83
CA LYS A 458 -9.82 -8.80 -15.75
C LYS A 458 -8.77 -7.79 -15.27
N ILE A 459 -8.74 -7.55 -13.96
CA ILE A 459 -7.78 -6.68 -13.29
C ILE A 459 -6.95 -7.51 -12.32
N ASN A 460 -5.64 -7.34 -12.34
CA ASN A 460 -4.74 -8.00 -11.39
C ASN A 460 -4.70 -7.18 -10.10
N ILE A 461 -5.43 -7.67 -9.09
CA ILE A 461 -5.59 -7.04 -7.78
C ILE A 461 -4.90 -7.90 -6.74
N ILE A 462 -4.14 -7.27 -5.85
CA ILE A 462 -3.63 -7.87 -4.61
C ILE A 462 -4.49 -7.33 -3.46
N ALA A 463 -5.04 -8.22 -2.64
CA ALA A 463 -5.85 -7.83 -1.51
C ALA A 463 -4.96 -7.61 -0.27
N GLU A 464 -4.91 -6.38 0.22
CA GLU A 464 -4.34 -6.12 1.54
C GLU A 464 -5.38 -6.50 2.59
N ASP A 465 -5.15 -7.64 3.22
CA ASP A 465 -6.00 -8.24 4.24
C ASP A 465 -5.25 -8.40 5.59
N LEU A 466 -4.24 -7.57 5.83
CA LEU A 466 -3.37 -7.59 7.00
C LEU A 466 -4.08 -7.00 8.22
N LEU A 467 -4.67 -7.86 9.03
CA LEU A 467 -5.06 -7.51 10.39
C LEU A 467 -4.29 -8.38 11.38
N LYS A 468 -3.48 -7.74 12.19
CA LYS A 468 -2.70 -8.40 13.22
C LYS A 468 -3.62 -8.90 14.33
N LEU A 469 -3.56 -10.20 14.63
CA LEU A 469 -4.13 -10.77 15.83
C LEU A 469 -3.46 -10.16 17.06
N TRP A 470 -4.17 -9.33 17.83
CA TRP A 470 -3.77 -9.03 19.17
C TRP A 470 -4.62 -9.83 20.15
N GLU A 471 -4.16 -11.02 20.49
CA GLU A 471 -4.61 -11.73 21.67
C GLU A 471 -3.94 -11.11 22.91
N SER A 472 -4.51 -10.04 23.45
CA SER A 472 -4.28 -9.73 24.84
C SER A 472 -5.52 -10.13 25.65
N VAL A 473 -5.25 -10.92 26.68
CA VAL A 473 -6.23 -11.35 27.71
C VAL A 473 -6.95 -10.16 28.38
N GLN A 474 -6.51 -8.94 28.15
CA GLN A 474 -7.11 -7.72 28.69
C GLN A 474 -8.34 -7.25 27.91
N THR A 475 -8.46 -7.50 26.60
CA THR A 475 -9.63 -7.09 25.81
C THR A 475 -10.90 -7.86 26.20
N LYS A 476 -10.79 -9.08 26.68
CA LYS A 476 -11.95 -9.83 27.21
C LYS A 476 -12.63 -9.16 28.43
N LYS A 477 -11.91 -8.33 29.17
CA LYS A 477 -12.46 -7.63 30.35
C LYS A 477 -13.14 -6.30 30.05
N LEU A 478 -12.78 -5.61 28.98
CA LEU A 478 -13.34 -4.27 28.68
C LEU A 478 -14.74 -4.30 28.06
N TYR A 479 -15.10 -5.37 27.35
CA TYR A 479 -16.37 -5.44 26.60
C TYR A 479 -17.52 -6.11 27.32
N HIS A 480 -17.32 -6.67 28.52
CA HIS A 480 -18.42 -7.18 29.36
C HIS A 480 -19.18 -6.09 30.11
N GLY A 481 -18.76 -4.82 29.97
CA GLY A 481 -19.38 -3.68 30.70
C GLY A 481 -20.25 -2.75 29.87
N ILE A 482 -20.34 -2.92 28.53
CA ILE A 482 -21.18 -2.05 27.69
C ILE A 482 -22.37 -2.87 27.20
N GLY A 483 -23.53 -2.63 27.84
CA GLY A 483 -24.78 -3.33 27.57
C GLY A 483 -25.23 -3.19 26.12
N ALA A 484 -25.42 -4.33 25.46
CA ALA A 484 -26.11 -4.43 24.18
C ALA A 484 -27.61 -4.21 24.41
N GLY A 485 -28.11 -3.05 24.01
CA GLY A 485 -29.53 -2.72 24.05
C GLY A 485 -30.07 -2.37 22.67
N GLY A 486 -30.66 -3.35 21.98
CA GLY A 486 -31.51 -3.14 20.81
C GLY A 486 -32.11 -4.46 20.31
N PRO A 487 -33.43 -4.57 20.10
CA PRO A 487 -34.10 -5.86 19.96
C PRO A 487 -34.16 -6.50 18.58
N ASP A 488 -33.50 -5.98 17.52
CA ASP A 488 -33.72 -6.45 16.13
C ASP A 488 -32.48 -6.89 15.36
N LEU A 489 -31.37 -7.25 16.02
CA LEU A 489 -30.22 -7.82 15.32
C LEU A 489 -30.06 -9.30 15.70
N LYS A 490 -30.32 -10.21 14.72
CA LYS A 490 -29.90 -11.60 14.84
C LYS A 490 -28.41 -11.62 15.22
N PRO A 491 -27.99 -12.49 16.15
CA PRO A 491 -26.60 -12.53 16.56
C PRO A 491 -25.74 -13.03 15.39
N TYR A 492 -25.15 -12.09 14.65
CA TYR A 492 -23.93 -12.41 13.93
C TYR A 492 -22.86 -12.74 14.97
N ASN A 493 -22.19 -13.86 14.79
CA ASN A 493 -21.15 -14.35 15.70
C ASN A 493 -20.00 -13.32 15.78
N TYR A 494 -20.08 -12.39 16.74
CA TYR A 494 -19.09 -11.35 16.99
C TYR A 494 -17.91 -11.86 17.83
N ASN A 495 -17.24 -12.95 17.41
CA ASN A 495 -15.97 -13.37 18.00
C ASN A 495 -14.77 -12.88 17.17
N LEU A 496 -14.75 -11.57 16.77
CA LEU A 496 -13.86 -11.13 15.72
C LEU A 496 -13.23 -9.78 16.06
N TYR A 497 -12.20 -9.81 16.87
CA TYR A 497 -11.31 -8.68 17.09
C TYR A 497 -10.04 -8.87 16.26
N GLY A 498 -9.87 -8.04 15.22
CA GLY A 498 -8.60 -7.92 14.50
C GLY A 498 -8.15 -9.16 13.69
N VAL A 499 -9.06 -10.09 13.37
CA VAL A 499 -8.77 -11.29 12.60
C VAL A 499 -9.14 -11.08 11.13
N ILE A 500 -8.37 -11.64 10.22
CA ILE A 500 -8.82 -11.87 8.84
C ILE A 500 -10.10 -12.72 8.96
N THR A 501 -11.24 -12.12 8.64
CA THR A 501 -12.53 -12.78 8.83
C THR A 501 -12.85 -13.66 7.63
N GLU A 502 -13.64 -14.72 7.84
CA GLU A 502 -14.01 -15.65 6.79
C GLU A 502 -14.66 -14.96 5.58
N ASP A 503 -15.44 -13.89 5.80
CA ASP A 503 -16.05 -13.08 4.76
C ASP A 503 -15.02 -12.37 3.86
N VAL A 504 -13.91 -11.88 4.44
CA VAL A 504 -12.79 -11.28 3.67
C VAL A 504 -12.08 -12.34 2.86
N ILE A 505 -11.79 -13.50 3.46
CA ILE A 505 -11.16 -14.63 2.77
C ILE A 505 -12.03 -15.11 1.60
N GLN A 506 -13.34 -15.28 1.84
CA GLN A 506 -14.29 -15.71 0.81
C GLN A 506 -14.40 -14.69 -0.30
N LEU A 507 -14.49 -13.39 0.02
CA LEU A 507 -14.51 -12.33 -1.00
C LEU A 507 -13.24 -12.37 -1.85
N ARG A 508 -12.06 -12.39 -1.21
CA ARG A 508 -10.76 -12.46 -1.88
C ARG A 508 -10.64 -13.68 -2.80
N LYS A 509 -10.96 -14.88 -2.28
CA LYS A 509 -10.93 -16.14 -3.05
C LYS A 509 -11.95 -16.14 -4.19
N SER A 510 -13.14 -15.52 -4.00
CA SER A 510 -14.19 -15.47 -5.03
C SER A 510 -13.79 -14.67 -6.28
N ILE A 511 -12.83 -13.76 -6.15
CA ILE A 511 -12.29 -12.96 -7.25
C ILE A 511 -10.89 -13.42 -7.71
N GLY A 512 -10.35 -14.46 -7.08
CA GLY A 512 -9.02 -14.99 -7.38
C GLY A 512 -7.85 -14.09 -6.96
N ALA A 513 -8.08 -13.06 -6.12
CA ALA A 513 -7.03 -12.17 -5.67
C ALA A 513 -6.09 -12.87 -4.68
N PRO A 514 -4.74 -12.73 -4.81
CA PRO A 514 -3.81 -13.13 -3.77
C PRO A 514 -3.98 -12.29 -2.52
N GLY A 515 -3.84 -12.92 -1.36
CA GLY A 515 -3.69 -12.24 -0.08
C GLY A 515 -2.25 -11.90 0.24
N MET A 516 -2.00 -11.28 1.39
CA MET A 516 -0.68 -10.88 1.82
C MET A 516 -0.20 -11.65 3.06
N ALA A 517 1.10 -11.93 3.12
CA ALA A 517 1.79 -12.38 4.32
C ALA A 517 2.99 -11.48 4.59
N VAL A 518 3.24 -11.14 5.87
CA VAL A 518 4.35 -10.29 6.29
C VAL A 518 5.16 -11.01 7.35
N LEU A 519 6.43 -11.30 7.07
CA LEU A 519 7.25 -12.11 7.95
C LEU A 519 7.52 -11.46 9.32
N GLN A 520 7.54 -10.14 9.41
CA GLN A 520 7.65 -9.47 10.71
C GLN A 520 6.49 -9.76 11.67
N PHE A 521 5.35 -10.26 11.16
CA PHE A 521 4.19 -10.65 11.98
C PHE A 521 4.17 -12.15 12.33
N ALA A 522 5.13 -12.91 11.82
CA ALA A 522 5.12 -14.36 11.88
C ALA A 522 5.46 -14.95 13.27
N PHE A 523 6.34 -14.30 14.04
CA PHE A 523 7.07 -14.93 15.13
C PHE A 523 6.55 -14.62 16.54
N GLY A 524 5.50 -13.80 16.65
CA GLY A 524 4.92 -13.37 17.92
C GLY A 524 3.76 -14.24 18.44
N SER A 525 3.44 -15.36 17.78
CA SER A 525 2.39 -16.29 18.19
C SER A 525 2.78 -17.75 17.91
N ASP A 526 1.81 -18.66 17.87
CA ASP A 526 2.03 -20.10 17.70
C ASP A 526 2.28 -20.52 16.23
N ALA A 527 2.45 -21.82 16.01
CA ALA A 527 2.74 -22.42 14.72
C ALA A 527 1.59 -22.31 13.68
N ALA A 528 0.38 -21.92 14.09
CA ALA A 528 -0.75 -21.70 13.18
C ALA A 528 -0.78 -20.29 12.60
N ASN A 529 0.18 -19.42 12.95
CA ASN A 529 0.26 -18.06 12.43
C ASN A 529 0.33 -18.05 10.90
N PRO A 530 -0.63 -17.40 10.18
CA PRO A 530 -0.69 -17.42 8.72
C PRO A 530 0.49 -16.72 8.03
N HIS A 531 1.27 -15.93 8.77
CA HIS A 531 2.45 -15.25 8.25
C HIS A 531 3.71 -16.12 8.28
N LEU A 532 3.67 -17.29 8.93
CA LEU A 532 4.80 -18.24 8.94
C LEU A 532 4.93 -18.91 7.56
N PRO A 533 6.15 -19.04 7.02
CA PRO A 533 6.39 -19.61 5.70
C PRO A 533 5.71 -20.95 5.42
N HIS A 534 5.61 -21.84 6.41
CA HIS A 534 4.98 -23.15 6.25
C HIS A 534 3.44 -23.12 6.16
N ASN A 535 2.81 -21.96 6.48
CA ASN A 535 1.37 -21.75 6.36
C ASN A 535 0.98 -20.92 5.11
N HIS A 536 1.96 -20.53 4.28
CA HIS A 536 1.67 -19.74 3.09
C HIS A 536 0.90 -20.53 2.03
N GLU A 537 0.07 -19.83 1.26
CA GLU A 537 -0.65 -20.35 0.10
C GLU A 537 0.10 -19.98 -1.20
N PRO A 538 0.03 -20.81 -2.29
CA PRO A 538 0.62 -20.43 -3.58
C PRO A 538 0.09 -19.10 -4.13
N ASN A 539 -1.23 -18.84 -4.04
CA ASN A 539 -1.84 -17.59 -4.48
C ASN A 539 -1.74 -16.51 -3.38
N GLN A 540 -0.51 -16.13 -3.04
CA GLN A 540 -0.21 -15.15 -2.00
C GLN A 540 1.00 -14.30 -2.39
N VAL A 541 1.07 -13.09 -1.83
CA VAL A 541 2.23 -12.21 -1.87
C VAL A 541 2.88 -12.20 -0.49
N VAL A 542 4.12 -12.63 -0.38
CA VAL A 542 4.88 -12.60 0.87
C VAL A 542 5.82 -11.40 0.89
N TYR A 543 5.84 -10.69 2.00
CA TYR A 543 6.72 -9.55 2.28
C TYR A 543 7.65 -9.88 3.44
N THR A 544 8.86 -9.35 3.42
CA THR A 544 9.70 -9.29 4.64
C THR A 544 9.13 -8.26 5.62
N GLY A 545 8.74 -7.12 5.13
CA GLY A 545 8.00 -6.02 5.75
C GLY A 545 7.36 -5.16 4.67
N THR A 546 6.38 -4.32 5.01
CA THR A 546 5.77 -3.32 4.14
C THR A 546 6.36 -1.94 4.43
N HIS A 547 5.93 -0.91 3.71
CA HIS A 547 6.30 0.48 3.98
C HIS A 547 5.81 0.99 5.35
N ASP A 548 4.85 0.32 5.99
CA ASP A 548 4.32 0.63 7.32
C ASP A 548 5.09 -0.06 8.45
N ASN A 549 5.84 -1.11 8.12
CA ASN A 549 6.69 -1.80 9.07
C ASN A 549 8.00 -1.02 9.30
N ASP A 550 8.68 -1.32 10.39
CA ASP A 550 10.08 -0.96 10.52
C ASP A 550 10.93 -1.77 9.53
N THR A 551 12.14 -1.32 9.23
CA THR A 551 13.11 -2.16 8.52
C THR A 551 13.35 -3.45 9.30
N ILE A 552 13.76 -4.52 8.64
CA ILE A 552 14.06 -5.79 9.34
C ILE A 552 15.10 -5.57 10.44
N ARG A 553 16.12 -4.76 10.18
CA ARG A 553 17.15 -4.44 11.16
C ARG A 553 16.56 -3.71 12.37
N GLY A 554 15.78 -2.66 12.13
CA GLY A 554 15.12 -1.91 13.20
C GLY A 554 14.14 -2.77 14.01
N TRP A 555 13.35 -3.60 13.33
CA TRP A 555 12.47 -4.56 13.97
C TRP A 555 13.24 -5.55 14.84
N TRP A 556 14.35 -6.11 14.33
CA TRP A 556 15.21 -7.03 15.06
C TRP A 556 15.78 -6.42 16.33
N ASP A 557 16.23 -5.17 16.27
CA ASP A 557 16.85 -4.48 17.40
C ASP A 557 15.91 -4.34 18.60
N VAL A 558 14.60 -4.19 18.36
CA VAL A 558 13.57 -3.98 19.41
C VAL A 558 12.81 -5.23 19.82
N LEU A 559 13.03 -6.38 19.14
CA LEU A 559 12.38 -7.64 19.49
C LEU A 559 12.76 -8.11 20.89
N LYS A 560 11.79 -8.71 21.59
CA LYS A 560 12.05 -9.39 22.85
C LYS A 560 12.93 -10.63 22.64
N GLN A 561 13.71 -10.99 23.64
CA GLN A 561 14.64 -12.11 23.55
C GLN A 561 13.94 -13.44 23.22
N GLU A 562 12.72 -13.64 23.70
CA GLU A 562 11.92 -14.83 23.38
C GLU A 562 11.58 -14.90 21.88
N GLU A 563 11.12 -13.77 21.30
CA GLU A 563 10.80 -13.68 19.89
C GLU A 563 12.06 -13.84 19.03
N LYS A 564 13.20 -13.22 19.41
CA LYS A 564 14.50 -13.43 18.75
C LYS A 564 14.87 -14.92 18.73
N SER A 565 14.75 -15.59 19.88
CA SER A 565 15.02 -17.03 19.97
C SER A 565 14.12 -17.86 19.03
N ASN A 566 12.85 -17.48 18.89
CA ASN A 566 11.93 -18.15 17.98
C ASN A 566 12.35 -17.94 16.51
N VAL A 567 12.73 -16.73 16.14
CA VAL A 567 13.25 -16.41 14.79
C VAL A 567 14.49 -17.22 14.47
N LEU A 568 15.50 -17.20 15.36
CA LEU A 568 16.76 -17.93 15.16
C LEU A 568 16.53 -19.43 14.98
N LYS A 569 15.69 -20.02 15.84
CA LYS A 569 15.34 -21.46 15.76
C LYS A 569 14.58 -21.78 14.49
N TYR A 570 13.58 -20.97 14.13
CA TYR A 570 12.75 -21.21 12.96
C TYR A 570 13.55 -21.10 11.67
N LEU A 571 14.41 -20.09 11.54
CA LEU A 571 15.25 -19.87 10.37
C LEU A 571 16.51 -20.73 10.37
N SER A 572 16.83 -21.41 11.49
CA SER A 572 18.05 -22.20 11.66
C SER A 572 19.32 -21.39 11.41
N ILE A 573 19.39 -20.18 12.00
CA ILE A 573 20.50 -19.24 11.89
C ILE A 573 21.08 -18.90 13.26
N ALA A 574 22.31 -18.39 13.28
CA ALA A 574 22.97 -17.87 14.47
C ALA A 574 22.63 -16.38 14.69
N GLU A 575 22.92 -15.85 15.87
CA GLU A 575 22.61 -14.45 16.21
C GLU A 575 23.49 -13.44 15.44
N GLU A 576 24.67 -13.85 15.04
CA GLU A 576 25.63 -13.12 14.23
C GLU A 576 25.30 -13.09 12.73
N ASP A 577 24.37 -13.91 12.27
CA ASP A 577 23.96 -13.96 10.87
C ASP A 577 23.18 -12.69 10.46
N ASP A 578 23.25 -12.35 9.19
CA ASP A 578 22.51 -11.21 8.64
C ASP A 578 21.00 -11.49 8.61
N ILE A 579 20.29 -10.95 9.57
CA ILE A 579 18.84 -11.13 9.74
C ILE A 579 18.05 -10.61 8.53
N SER A 580 18.50 -9.53 7.87
CA SER A 580 17.81 -8.97 6.70
C SER A 580 17.79 -9.96 5.55
N TRP A 581 18.94 -10.54 5.25
CA TRP A 581 19.05 -11.55 4.20
C TRP A 581 18.48 -12.92 4.61
N ALA A 582 18.49 -13.25 5.89
CA ALA A 582 17.84 -14.48 6.37
C ALA A 582 16.32 -14.43 6.18
N LEU A 583 15.67 -13.31 6.50
CA LEU A 583 14.25 -13.12 6.23
C LEU A 583 13.93 -12.98 4.74
N ALA A 584 14.79 -12.31 3.96
CA ALA A 584 14.68 -12.30 2.51
C ALA A 584 14.70 -13.72 1.93
N LYS A 585 15.65 -14.56 2.39
CA LYS A 585 15.72 -15.98 2.02
C LYS A 585 14.45 -16.74 2.40
N ALA A 586 13.90 -16.52 3.60
CA ALA A 586 12.65 -17.14 4.03
C ALA A 586 11.45 -16.74 3.13
N ALA A 587 11.35 -15.45 2.75
CA ALA A 587 10.33 -14.98 1.82
C ALA A 587 10.50 -15.63 0.43
N LEU A 588 11.72 -15.67 -0.09
CA LEU A 588 12.01 -16.22 -1.42
C LEU A 588 11.83 -17.74 -1.48
N SER A 589 12.10 -18.47 -0.41
CA SER A 589 11.90 -19.93 -0.33
C SER A 589 10.43 -20.33 -0.16
N SER A 590 9.56 -19.41 0.29
CA SER A 590 8.13 -19.65 0.48
C SER A 590 7.44 -20.16 -0.78
N VAL A 591 6.36 -20.92 -0.61
CA VAL A 591 5.49 -21.38 -1.72
C VAL A 591 4.69 -20.24 -2.35
N ALA A 592 4.60 -19.07 -1.71
CA ALA A 592 3.90 -17.91 -2.24
C ALA A 592 4.46 -17.53 -3.63
N ARG A 593 3.56 -17.31 -4.59
CA ARG A 593 3.93 -16.99 -5.98
C ARG A 593 4.77 -15.72 -6.08
N THR A 594 4.44 -14.70 -5.32
CA THR A 594 5.15 -13.41 -5.35
C THR A 594 5.84 -13.17 -4.01
N ALA A 595 7.13 -12.80 -4.03
CA ALA A 595 7.86 -12.32 -2.86
C ALA A 595 8.33 -10.88 -3.10
N ILE A 596 8.13 -9.99 -2.13
CA ILE A 596 8.52 -8.59 -2.23
C ILE A 596 9.38 -8.20 -1.02
N ILE A 597 10.48 -7.52 -1.30
CA ILE A 597 11.46 -7.09 -0.30
C ILE A 597 11.58 -5.56 -0.37
N PRO A 598 11.45 -4.83 0.75
CA PRO A 598 11.78 -3.41 0.79
C PRO A 598 13.25 -3.17 0.43
N MET A 599 13.51 -2.10 -0.33
CA MET A 599 14.89 -1.73 -0.67
C MET A 599 15.75 -1.48 0.57
N GLN A 600 15.16 -0.94 1.62
CA GLN A 600 15.83 -0.73 2.91
C GLN A 600 16.39 -2.02 3.51
N ASP A 601 15.67 -3.12 3.36
CA ASP A 601 16.07 -4.43 3.87
C ASP A 601 17.20 -5.04 3.05
N ILE A 602 17.17 -4.87 1.73
CA ILE A 602 18.27 -5.23 0.83
C ILE A 602 19.55 -4.47 1.21
N LEU A 603 19.41 -3.19 1.53
CA LEU A 603 20.51 -2.32 1.96
C LEU A 603 20.91 -2.50 3.43
N ARG A 604 20.25 -3.36 4.19
CA ARG A 604 20.50 -3.65 5.62
C ARG A 604 20.43 -2.41 6.53
N LEU A 605 19.49 -1.51 6.22
CA LEU A 605 19.35 -0.25 6.95
C LEU A 605 18.50 -0.43 8.22
N GLY A 606 18.82 0.35 9.26
CA GLY A 606 18.07 0.37 10.53
C GLY A 606 16.84 1.30 10.45
N SER A 607 16.17 1.50 11.60
CA SER A 607 14.90 2.24 11.76
C SER A 607 14.92 3.67 11.21
N SER A 608 16.08 4.32 11.10
CA SER A 608 16.21 5.65 10.48
C SER A 608 15.79 5.68 9.00
N ALA A 609 15.79 4.50 8.34
CA ALA A 609 15.36 4.32 6.96
C ALA A 609 13.87 3.94 6.83
N ARG A 610 13.13 3.83 7.92
CA ARG A 610 11.70 3.51 7.90
C ARG A 610 10.93 4.55 7.10
N MET A 611 9.98 4.08 6.27
CA MET A 611 9.20 4.94 5.39
C MET A 611 8.04 5.60 6.13
N ASN A 612 7.27 4.82 6.87
CA ASN A 612 6.10 5.27 7.60
C ASN A 612 5.99 4.64 8.98
N ILE A 613 5.55 5.42 9.96
CA ILE A 613 5.15 4.96 11.29
C ILE A 613 3.65 5.20 11.41
N PRO A 614 2.81 4.17 11.29
CA PRO A 614 1.35 4.31 11.39
C PRO A 614 0.93 5.04 12.67
N ALA A 615 -0.17 5.79 12.60
CA ALA A 615 -0.71 6.63 13.68
C ALA A 615 0.21 7.79 14.13
N THR A 616 1.26 8.13 13.38
CA THR A 616 2.07 9.34 13.61
C THR A 616 1.91 10.34 12.47
N GLN A 617 2.07 11.63 12.79
CA GLN A 617 1.81 12.73 11.86
C GLN A 617 3.07 13.30 11.20
N PHE A 618 4.25 13.07 11.78
CA PHE A 618 5.48 13.73 11.37
C PHE A 618 6.62 12.75 11.15
N GLY A 619 7.56 13.12 10.29
CA GLY A 619 8.79 12.36 10.04
C GLY A 619 8.63 11.16 9.09
N ASN A 620 7.47 11.01 8.45
CA ASN A 620 7.17 9.94 7.51
C ASN A 620 7.50 10.34 6.06
N TRP A 621 7.48 9.38 5.14
CA TRP A 621 7.52 9.51 3.68
C TRP A 621 8.76 10.20 3.09
N GLY A 622 9.71 10.55 3.93
CA GLY A 622 10.88 11.34 3.52
C GLY A 622 12.14 10.51 3.26
N TRP A 623 12.16 9.21 3.49
CA TRP A 623 13.37 8.42 3.33
C TRP A 623 13.85 8.40 1.86
N ARG A 624 15.18 8.50 1.69
CA ARG A 624 15.86 8.39 0.39
C ARG A 624 17.03 7.42 0.49
N ILE A 625 17.39 6.80 -0.63
CA ILE A 625 18.61 6.00 -0.73
C ILE A 625 19.81 6.85 -0.26
N PRO A 626 20.69 6.36 0.62
CA PRO A 626 21.84 7.12 1.12
C PRO A 626 22.74 7.63 0.00
N SER A 627 23.31 8.83 0.15
CA SER A 627 24.20 9.45 -0.86
C SER A 627 25.46 8.61 -1.16
N SER A 628 25.89 7.78 -0.22
CA SER A 628 26.99 6.84 -0.41
C SER A 628 26.64 5.61 -1.24
N ARG A 629 25.39 5.47 -1.68
CA ARG A 629 24.86 4.32 -2.43
C ARG A 629 24.24 4.80 -3.74
N SER A 630 24.77 4.39 -4.88
CA SER A 630 24.14 4.51 -6.20
C SER A 630 23.76 3.11 -6.69
N PHE A 631 22.84 2.98 -7.63
CA PHE A 631 22.50 1.65 -8.19
C PHE A 631 23.71 0.99 -8.84
N ASP A 632 24.61 1.75 -9.42
CA ASP A 632 25.88 1.24 -9.96
C ASP A 632 26.80 0.64 -8.88
N SER A 633 26.69 1.09 -7.62
CA SER A 633 27.47 0.56 -6.49
C SER A 633 26.80 -0.63 -5.78
N LEU A 634 25.60 -1.04 -6.19
CA LEU A 634 24.79 -2.10 -5.59
C LEU A 634 24.84 -3.41 -6.40
N GLU A 635 25.90 -3.62 -7.17
CA GLU A 635 26.10 -4.84 -7.97
C GLU A 635 26.18 -6.10 -7.08
N THR A 636 26.82 -6.00 -5.93
CA THR A 636 26.93 -7.11 -4.98
C THR A 636 25.57 -7.55 -4.46
N GLU A 637 24.72 -6.60 -4.06
CA GLU A 637 23.36 -6.85 -3.63
C GLU A 637 22.49 -7.43 -4.76
N ALA A 638 22.65 -6.94 -5.99
CA ALA A 638 21.96 -7.49 -7.17
C ALA A 638 22.37 -8.94 -7.43
N MET A 639 23.66 -9.25 -7.41
CA MET A 639 24.17 -10.62 -7.61
C MET A 639 23.70 -11.57 -6.51
N GLN A 640 23.75 -11.15 -5.24
CA GLN A 640 23.29 -11.95 -4.12
C GLN A 640 21.79 -12.25 -4.21
N LEU A 641 20.98 -11.24 -4.59
CA LEU A 641 19.55 -11.43 -4.80
C LEU A 641 19.28 -12.38 -5.97
N ARG A 642 19.98 -12.20 -7.09
CA ARG A 642 19.86 -13.06 -8.27
C ARG A 642 20.18 -14.52 -7.99
N GLU A 643 21.26 -14.78 -7.22
CA GLU A 643 21.63 -16.14 -6.80
C GLU A 643 20.49 -16.79 -6.01
N MET A 644 19.90 -16.08 -5.04
CA MET A 644 18.76 -16.59 -4.28
C MET A 644 17.53 -16.81 -5.18
N LEU A 645 17.25 -15.89 -6.11
CA LEU A 645 16.12 -16.04 -7.06
C LEU A 645 16.30 -17.27 -7.94
N SER A 646 17.51 -17.54 -8.41
CA SER A 646 17.84 -18.75 -9.15
C SER A 646 17.62 -20.00 -8.30
N MET A 647 18.16 -20.00 -7.07
CA MET A 647 18.06 -21.14 -6.14
C MET A 647 16.60 -21.51 -5.84
N TYR A 648 15.70 -20.52 -5.72
CA TYR A 648 14.30 -20.74 -5.36
C TYR A 648 13.33 -20.70 -6.56
N GLY A 649 13.85 -20.74 -7.80
CA GLY A 649 13.05 -20.79 -9.02
C GLY A 649 12.15 -19.55 -9.21
N ARG A 650 12.73 -18.36 -9.05
CA ARG A 650 12.02 -17.07 -9.21
C ARG A 650 12.60 -16.17 -10.32
N LEU A 651 13.61 -16.68 -11.07
CA LEU A 651 14.18 -15.98 -12.24
C LEU A 651 13.25 -16.00 -13.45
#